data_24b40c1c99e609a278402b56b74d63f2
#
_entry.id   24b40c1c99e609a278402b56b74d63f2
#
_cell.length_a   1.000
_cell.length_b   1.000
_cell.length_c   1.000
_cell.angle_alpha   90.00
_cell.angle_beta   90.00
_cell.angle_gamma   90.00
#
_symmetry.space_group_name_H-M   'P 1'
#
loop_
_entity.id
_entity.type
_entity.pdbx_description
1 polymer ?
#
loop_
_entity_poly.entity_id
_entity_poly.type
_entity_poly.pdbx_seq_one_letter_code
_entity_poly.pdbx_strand_id
1 'polypeptide(L)'
;MLYHIGFNIAGIVILILILFLYCTMKYLPIYKNRLFLILVALELILGIVESVLIYNKHLDSNVAINGYLYFFMNIFYCVINLFLAILYAYYCIVYIKDGEKLCMRLKLILHIPFICGLLIMLSIVINVIFFNSKQHMVYFGKNVVVVLSLIESYYMILGGAYIYKYRKKISTKKKTAIFLFLLCTFVPMIIELYYGRYYIGIFGAAMGLLIVLFIIQNPQALFDGRTGVFNRDTLIAMLNTRIMKKKSFVVLSIVVEDIKFLNNTFGISFVDLMLKKVAKFLNESFSKKVEIYQITVGHFCLIATEKNDENINGIVDAIADRFSHPWSNGKLEVRFPVNVCIIECPEDADTVEDIIEYIDETLNIERTKDDTYVVCAKDLDINSSKRVKEVECAIKRALKNNSFQVYYQPIYSTKESKIVSAEALIRLFDEELGFISPEEFIPISEKDGMILKIGIFVFESVCQFISNNDLIEKGIQYIEINLSVVQCMQKQLTEELLQVMERYHIKGNQINLEITETAATYSPEMLRINMHQLSDNGISFSLDDYGTGYSNMSYMVDLPFDLVKLDKSIVWASFEKEKALIAMVSTIAMIKKLEMHIVAEGVETEEQMNLLSELGCDYLQGYYFSKPVPANEFLKLLS
;
A
#
# COMPACT_ATOMS: atom_id res chain seq x y z
N MET A 1 25.85 -34.93 40.87
CA MET A 1 26.16 -35.07 39.44
C MET A 1 24.95 -34.73 38.57
N LEU A 2 23.84 -35.46 38.59
CA LEU A 2 22.66 -35.26 37.76
C LEU A 2 22.06 -33.82 37.83
N TYR A 3 22.01 -33.22 39.04
CA TYR A 3 21.50 -31.84 39.21
C TYR A 3 22.34 -30.75 38.52
N HIS A 4 23.65 -30.98 38.36
CA HIS A 4 24.55 -29.98 37.75
C HIS A 4 24.49 -30.00 36.22
N ILE A 5 24.16 -31.14 35.60
CA ILE A 5 24.12 -31.31 34.14
C ILE A 5 22.69 -31.14 33.60
N GLY A 6 21.67 -31.27 34.49
CA GLY A 6 20.27 -31.29 34.08
C GLY A 6 19.84 -30.05 33.28
N PHE A 7 20.21 -28.85 33.71
CA PHE A 7 19.92 -27.61 32.99
C PHE A 7 20.64 -27.52 31.63
N ASN A 8 21.88 -28.02 31.59
CA ASN A 8 22.67 -28.03 30.38
C ASN A 8 22.07 -28.96 29.31
N ILE A 9 21.67 -30.18 29.73
CA ILE A 9 20.94 -31.13 28.86
C ILE A 9 19.62 -30.53 28.37
N ALA A 10 18.85 -29.87 29.25
CA ALA A 10 17.60 -29.21 28.86
C ALA A 10 17.85 -28.11 27.82
N GLY A 11 18.92 -27.28 27.99
CA GLY A 11 19.34 -26.29 27.03
C GLY A 11 19.68 -26.90 25.66
N ILE A 12 20.47 -27.99 25.65
CA ILE A 12 20.82 -28.73 24.42
C ILE A 12 19.57 -29.25 23.71
N VAL A 13 18.61 -29.84 24.44
CA VAL A 13 17.36 -30.34 23.85
C VAL A 13 16.56 -29.19 23.22
N ILE A 14 16.50 -28.02 23.88
CA ILE A 14 15.83 -26.83 23.33
C ILE A 14 16.56 -26.35 22.05
N LEU A 15 17.89 -26.30 22.03
CA LEU A 15 18.66 -25.89 20.86
C LEU A 15 18.46 -26.84 19.67
N ILE A 16 18.40 -28.17 19.93
CA ILE A 16 18.08 -29.16 18.89
C ILE A 16 16.67 -28.94 18.37
N LEU A 17 15.69 -28.66 19.24
CA LEU A 17 14.33 -28.34 18.84
C LEU A 17 14.26 -27.07 17.98
N ILE A 18 15.01 -26.03 18.36
CA ILE A 18 15.14 -24.79 17.55
C ILE A 18 15.67 -25.11 16.16
N LEU A 19 16.74 -25.90 16.05
CA LEU A 19 17.31 -26.31 14.75
C LEU A 19 16.32 -27.12 13.93
N PHE A 20 15.62 -28.08 14.55
CA PHE A 20 14.61 -28.88 13.87
C PHE A 20 13.47 -27.99 13.32
N LEU A 21 12.91 -27.11 14.16
CA LEU A 21 11.88 -26.15 13.75
C LEU A 21 12.39 -25.23 12.62
N TYR A 22 13.63 -24.76 12.74
CA TYR A 22 14.23 -23.92 11.70
C TYR A 22 14.39 -24.67 10.37
N CYS A 23 14.77 -25.94 10.37
CA CYS A 23 14.93 -26.73 9.14
C CYS A 23 13.60 -27.13 8.50
N THR A 24 12.52 -27.27 9.28
CA THR A 24 11.18 -27.62 8.76
C THR A 24 10.42 -26.43 8.20
N MET A 25 10.79 -25.21 8.58
CA MET A 25 10.12 -24.00 8.15
C MET A 25 10.83 -23.35 6.94
N LYS A 26 10.07 -22.75 6.01
CA LYS A 26 10.65 -21.97 4.90
C LYS A 26 11.12 -20.60 5.41
N TYR A 27 12.43 -20.36 5.39
CA TYR A 27 13.01 -19.07 5.70
C TYR A 27 13.60 -18.40 4.46
N LEU A 28 13.54 -17.08 4.44
CA LEU A 28 14.24 -16.30 3.41
C LEU A 28 15.76 -16.40 3.61
N PRO A 29 16.56 -16.52 2.53
CA PRO A 29 18.02 -16.58 2.60
C PRO A 29 18.64 -15.20 2.88
N ILE A 30 18.09 -14.47 3.87
CA ILE A 30 18.56 -13.17 4.33
C ILE A 30 19.72 -13.37 5.32
N TYR A 31 20.69 -12.45 5.30
CA TYR A 31 21.88 -12.49 6.17
C TYR A 31 21.54 -12.67 7.67
N LYS A 32 20.47 -12.03 8.15
CA LYS A 32 19.99 -12.13 9.55
C LYS A 32 19.64 -13.56 9.96
N ASN A 33 18.99 -14.29 9.08
CA ASN A 33 18.56 -15.68 9.34
C ASN A 33 19.75 -16.64 9.39
N ARG A 34 20.76 -16.41 8.54
CA ARG A 34 22.02 -17.17 8.58
C ARG A 34 22.78 -16.92 9.88
N LEU A 35 22.80 -15.67 10.35
CA LEU A 35 23.46 -15.30 11.59
C LEU A 35 22.79 -15.96 12.80
N PHE A 36 21.46 -16.01 12.83
CA PHE A 36 20.70 -16.71 13.85
C PHE A 36 21.04 -18.22 13.89
N LEU A 37 21.10 -18.86 12.73
CA LEU A 37 21.46 -20.28 12.62
C LEU A 37 22.87 -20.55 13.14
N ILE A 38 23.83 -19.67 12.83
CA ILE A 38 25.20 -19.76 13.34
C ILE A 38 25.22 -19.64 14.86
N LEU A 39 24.46 -18.71 15.45
CA LEU A 39 24.34 -18.56 16.89
C LEU A 39 23.83 -19.84 17.56
N VAL A 40 22.73 -20.42 17.03
CA VAL A 40 22.14 -21.65 17.58
C VAL A 40 23.12 -22.82 17.46
N ALA A 41 23.81 -22.97 16.35
CA ALA A 41 24.79 -24.04 16.14
C ALA A 41 25.99 -23.93 17.10
N LEU A 42 26.52 -22.71 17.29
CA LEU A 42 27.64 -22.48 18.21
C LEU A 42 27.25 -22.70 19.67
N GLU A 43 26.03 -22.27 20.07
CA GLU A 43 25.50 -22.57 21.42
C GLU A 43 25.32 -24.07 21.66
N LEU A 44 24.88 -24.81 20.65
CA LEU A 44 24.77 -26.26 20.75
C LEU A 44 26.14 -26.91 20.95
N ILE A 45 27.16 -26.51 20.18
CA ILE A 45 28.53 -26.98 20.32
C ILE A 45 29.05 -26.65 21.73
N LEU A 46 28.84 -25.41 22.18
CA LEU A 46 29.24 -24.98 23.51
C LEU A 46 28.63 -25.83 24.62
N GLY A 47 27.31 -26.09 24.55
CA GLY A 47 26.59 -26.91 25.51
C GLY A 47 27.10 -28.34 25.57
N ILE A 48 27.46 -28.94 24.42
CA ILE A 48 28.05 -30.28 24.36
C ILE A 48 29.43 -30.29 25.04
N VAL A 49 30.31 -29.30 24.67
CA VAL A 49 31.65 -29.19 25.26
C VAL A 49 31.59 -28.98 26.77
N GLU A 50 30.70 -28.10 27.23
CA GLU A 50 30.49 -27.81 28.64
C GLU A 50 30.01 -29.08 29.40
N SER A 51 29.07 -29.84 28.83
CA SER A 51 28.60 -31.09 29.42
C SER A 51 29.74 -32.11 29.61
N VAL A 52 30.63 -32.22 28.62
CA VAL A 52 31.82 -33.09 28.71
C VAL A 52 32.80 -32.60 29.79
N LEU A 53 33.00 -31.28 29.88
CA LEU A 53 33.89 -30.69 30.91
C LEU A 53 33.34 -30.91 32.33
N ILE A 54 32.03 -30.73 32.53
CA ILE A 54 31.34 -30.98 33.82
C ILE A 54 31.45 -32.46 34.18
N TYR A 55 31.15 -33.35 33.23
CA TYR A 55 31.25 -34.79 33.45
C TYR A 55 32.63 -35.20 33.86
N ASN A 56 33.67 -34.75 33.16
CA ASN A 56 35.09 -35.05 33.46
C ASN A 56 35.52 -34.55 34.84
N LYS A 57 35.02 -33.44 35.32
CA LYS A 57 35.33 -32.86 36.65
C LYS A 57 34.83 -33.75 37.80
N HIS A 58 33.85 -34.63 37.55
CA HIS A 58 33.22 -35.52 38.55
C HIS A 58 33.63 -36.99 38.41
N LEU A 59 34.54 -37.31 37.47
CA LEU A 59 35.09 -38.65 37.30
C LEU A 59 36.29 -38.91 38.24
N ASP A 60 36.44 -40.18 38.67
CA ASP A 60 37.62 -40.62 39.42
C ASP A 60 38.89 -40.48 38.56
N SER A 61 40.03 -40.25 39.21
CA SER A 61 41.32 -39.90 38.56
C SER A 61 41.80 -40.96 37.53
N ASN A 62 41.33 -42.19 37.62
CA ASN A 62 41.71 -43.28 36.70
C ASN A 62 40.92 -43.33 35.40
N VAL A 63 39.78 -42.59 35.32
CA VAL A 63 38.87 -42.58 34.16
C VAL A 63 38.81 -41.16 33.54
N ALA A 64 39.42 -40.17 34.21
CA ALA A 64 39.44 -38.79 33.76
C ALA A 64 40.21 -38.60 32.45
N ILE A 65 39.72 -37.71 31.61
CA ILE A 65 40.39 -37.28 30.36
C ILE A 65 41.80 -36.77 30.69
N ASN A 66 42.81 -37.07 29.82
CA ASN A 66 44.15 -36.56 29.97
C ASN A 66 44.18 -35.03 30.21
N GLY A 67 44.94 -34.60 31.22
CA GLY A 67 45.01 -33.21 31.67
C GLY A 67 45.26 -32.17 30.54
N TYR A 68 46.06 -32.54 29.54
CA TYR A 68 46.24 -31.67 28.35
C TYR A 68 44.98 -31.56 27.49
N LEU A 69 44.28 -32.66 27.24
CA LEU A 69 43.05 -32.67 26.48
C LEU A 69 41.95 -31.86 27.20
N TYR A 70 41.86 -32.03 28.52
CA TYR A 70 40.93 -31.22 29.34
C TYR A 70 41.25 -29.73 29.27
N PHE A 71 42.55 -29.37 29.31
CA PHE A 71 42.99 -27.98 29.17
C PHE A 71 42.62 -27.39 27.79
N PHE A 72 42.92 -28.14 26.70
CA PHE A 72 42.55 -27.67 25.36
C PHE A 72 41.04 -27.56 25.16
N MET A 73 40.22 -28.43 25.73
CA MET A 73 38.78 -28.34 25.71
C MET A 73 38.27 -27.09 26.45
N ASN A 74 38.90 -26.72 27.58
CA ASN A 74 38.58 -25.46 28.27
C ASN A 74 38.91 -24.23 27.45
N ILE A 75 40.06 -24.21 26.73
CA ILE A 75 40.42 -23.13 25.84
C ILE A 75 39.43 -23.03 24.70
N PHE A 76 39.08 -24.15 24.10
CA PHE A 76 38.08 -24.20 23.01
C PHE A 76 36.71 -23.67 23.48
N TYR A 77 36.26 -24.05 24.68
CA TYR A 77 35.09 -23.49 25.32
C TYR A 77 35.14 -21.97 25.46
N CYS A 78 36.26 -21.45 25.99
CA CYS A 78 36.47 -20.01 26.17
C CYS A 78 36.48 -19.23 24.84
N VAL A 79 37.10 -19.78 23.81
CA VAL A 79 37.17 -19.15 22.46
C VAL A 79 35.76 -19.10 21.83
N ILE A 80 34.98 -20.19 21.94
CA ILE A 80 33.61 -20.19 21.41
C ILE A 80 32.74 -19.16 22.17
N ASN A 81 32.87 -19.07 23.49
CA ASN A 81 32.14 -18.11 24.31
C ASN A 81 32.44 -16.66 23.91
N LEU A 82 33.72 -16.31 23.71
CA LEU A 82 34.14 -15.03 23.17
C LEU A 82 33.51 -14.75 21.81
N PHE A 83 33.47 -15.76 20.94
CA PHE A 83 32.87 -15.63 19.61
C PHE A 83 31.37 -15.40 19.68
N LEU A 84 30.68 -16.11 20.56
CA LEU A 84 29.24 -15.94 20.81
C LEU A 84 28.92 -14.55 21.35
N ALA A 85 29.71 -14.04 22.30
CA ALA A 85 29.49 -12.71 22.88
C ALA A 85 29.49 -11.59 21.82
N ILE A 86 30.49 -11.58 20.92
CA ILE A 86 30.53 -10.59 19.81
C ILE A 86 29.39 -10.84 18.80
N LEU A 87 29.05 -12.11 18.50
CA LEU A 87 27.98 -12.43 17.56
C LEU A 87 26.60 -12.00 18.09
N TYR A 88 26.34 -12.13 19.39
CA TYR A 88 25.12 -11.63 20.01
C TYR A 88 24.95 -10.10 19.84
N ALA A 89 26.01 -9.34 20.16
CA ALA A 89 25.97 -7.90 19.94
C ALA A 89 25.79 -7.55 18.45
N TYR A 90 26.50 -8.28 17.58
CA TYR A 90 26.41 -8.10 16.13
C TYR A 90 25.00 -8.42 15.61
N TYR A 91 24.38 -9.51 16.09
CA TYR A 91 22.99 -9.87 15.76
C TYR A 91 22.01 -8.76 16.13
N CYS A 92 22.10 -8.22 17.35
CA CYS A 92 21.27 -7.11 17.80
C CYS A 92 21.42 -5.87 16.90
N ILE A 93 22.66 -5.52 16.53
CA ILE A 93 22.94 -4.33 15.71
C ILE A 93 22.44 -4.51 14.28
N VAL A 94 22.73 -5.64 13.65
CA VAL A 94 22.30 -5.97 12.26
C VAL A 94 20.79 -6.00 12.17
N TYR A 95 20.14 -6.52 13.22
CA TYR A 95 18.69 -6.58 13.27
C TYR A 95 18.04 -5.19 13.31
N ILE A 96 18.66 -4.23 13.98
CA ILE A 96 18.18 -2.85 14.12
C ILE A 96 18.43 -2.03 12.85
N LYS A 97 19.60 -2.20 12.23
CA LYS A 97 20.05 -1.40 11.08
C LYS A 97 19.54 -1.86 9.71
N ASP A 98 18.84 -2.95 9.67
CA ASP A 98 18.14 -3.52 8.48
C ASP A 98 18.99 -3.56 7.19
N GLY A 99 20.30 -3.84 7.32
CA GLY A 99 21.23 -3.98 6.20
C GLY A 99 22.15 -2.79 5.92
N GLU A 100 22.00 -1.67 6.65
CA GLU A 100 22.97 -0.57 6.54
C GLU A 100 24.39 -1.01 6.93
N LYS A 101 25.37 -0.55 6.17
CA LYS A 101 26.79 -0.83 6.47
C LYS A 101 27.19 -0.25 7.84
N LEU A 102 27.88 -1.07 8.65
CA LEU A 102 28.43 -0.63 9.93
C LEU A 102 29.54 0.41 9.72
N CYS A 103 29.43 1.55 10.44
CA CYS A 103 30.48 2.56 10.39
C CYS A 103 31.78 2.05 11.03
N MET A 104 32.94 2.58 10.60
CA MET A 104 34.26 2.14 11.04
C MET A 104 34.44 2.20 12.57
N ARG A 105 33.91 3.25 13.21
CA ARG A 105 33.94 3.40 14.68
C ARG A 105 33.25 2.25 15.40
N LEU A 106 32.08 1.84 14.91
CA LEU A 106 31.30 0.74 15.52
C LEU A 106 31.99 -0.61 15.31
N LYS A 107 32.65 -0.81 14.17
CA LYS A 107 33.48 -2.00 13.93
C LYS A 107 34.62 -2.09 14.94
N LEU A 108 35.33 -0.98 15.18
CA LEU A 108 36.42 -0.95 16.17
C LEU A 108 35.93 -1.25 17.59
N ILE A 109 34.81 -0.65 18.02
CA ILE A 109 34.18 -0.87 19.32
C ILE A 109 33.80 -2.35 19.51
N LEU A 110 33.34 -3.03 18.45
CA LEU A 110 32.99 -4.45 18.49
C LEU A 110 34.25 -5.37 18.53
N HIS A 111 35.32 -5.06 17.78
CA HIS A 111 36.40 -6.00 17.62
C HIS A 111 37.52 -5.86 18.66
N ILE A 112 37.72 -4.67 19.25
CA ILE A 112 38.82 -4.46 20.22
C ILE A 112 38.69 -5.39 21.46
N PRO A 113 37.55 -5.48 22.18
CA PRO A 113 37.45 -6.37 23.33
C PRO A 113 37.61 -7.85 22.96
N PHE A 114 37.12 -8.25 21.80
CA PHE A 114 37.30 -9.61 21.27
C PHE A 114 38.78 -9.95 21.04
N ILE A 115 39.52 -9.04 20.38
CA ILE A 115 40.98 -9.22 20.13
C ILE A 115 41.74 -9.27 21.45
N CYS A 116 41.41 -8.39 22.40
CA CYS A 116 42.05 -8.42 23.74
C CYS A 116 41.79 -9.77 24.45
N GLY A 117 40.56 -10.29 24.37
CA GLY A 117 40.19 -11.61 24.93
C GLY A 117 41.04 -12.73 24.28
N LEU A 118 41.18 -12.74 22.97
CA LEU A 118 41.99 -13.73 22.26
C LEU A 118 43.48 -13.63 22.64
N LEU A 119 44.03 -12.43 22.79
CA LEU A 119 45.44 -12.23 23.21
C LEU A 119 45.65 -12.73 24.63
N ILE A 120 44.71 -12.53 25.55
CA ILE A 120 44.77 -13.08 26.90
C ILE A 120 44.78 -14.61 26.85
N MET A 121 43.90 -15.24 26.06
CA MET A 121 43.85 -16.70 25.90
C MET A 121 45.18 -17.23 25.31
N LEU A 122 45.71 -16.57 24.29
CA LEU A 122 46.97 -16.94 23.66
C LEU A 122 48.13 -16.87 24.66
N SER A 123 48.17 -15.83 25.51
CA SER A 123 49.20 -15.69 26.53
C SER A 123 49.16 -16.84 27.55
N ILE A 124 47.95 -17.29 27.94
CA ILE A 124 47.77 -18.40 28.84
C ILE A 124 48.27 -19.72 28.19
N VAL A 125 47.91 -19.98 26.94
CA VAL A 125 48.36 -21.15 26.17
C VAL A 125 49.89 -21.18 26.11
N ILE A 126 50.53 -20.06 25.79
CA ILE A 126 51.97 -19.94 25.74
C ILE A 126 52.60 -20.27 27.10
N ASN A 127 52.06 -19.69 28.17
CA ASN A 127 52.59 -19.96 29.52
C ASN A 127 52.47 -21.43 29.92
N VAL A 128 51.37 -22.10 29.61
CA VAL A 128 51.22 -23.55 29.92
C VAL A 128 52.18 -24.41 29.09
N ILE A 129 52.37 -24.12 27.82
CA ILE A 129 53.24 -24.87 26.91
C ILE A 129 54.70 -24.70 27.29
N PHE A 130 55.16 -23.46 27.51
CA PHE A 130 56.58 -23.17 27.71
C PHE A 130 57.06 -23.41 29.15
N PHE A 131 56.21 -23.19 30.17
CA PHE A 131 56.64 -23.28 31.55
C PHE A 131 56.20 -24.59 32.26
N ASN A 132 55.54 -25.50 31.54
CA ASN A 132 55.08 -26.86 31.97
C ASN A 132 54.59 -26.94 33.43
N SER A 133 53.96 -25.90 33.93
CA SER A 133 53.57 -25.74 35.31
C SER A 133 52.16 -26.34 35.54
N LYS A 134 52.09 -27.50 36.17
CA LYS A 134 50.84 -28.14 36.64
C LYS A 134 49.98 -27.21 37.51
N GLN A 135 50.62 -26.25 38.21
CA GLN A 135 49.91 -25.23 39.00
C GLN A 135 49.10 -24.26 38.10
N HIS A 136 49.59 -23.89 36.92
CA HIS A 136 48.84 -23.02 36.01
C HIS A 136 47.63 -23.69 35.37
N MET A 137 47.61 -25.02 35.22
CA MET A 137 46.44 -25.77 34.76
C MET A 137 45.24 -25.68 35.72
N VAL A 138 45.49 -25.61 37.05
CA VAL A 138 44.46 -25.53 38.09
C VAL A 138 43.99 -24.08 38.31
N TYR A 139 44.85 -23.07 38.12
CA TYR A 139 44.53 -21.64 38.25
C TYR A 139 43.76 -21.08 37.06
N PHE A 140 43.68 -21.81 35.93
CA PHE A 140 42.93 -21.40 34.73
C PHE A 140 41.46 -21.07 35.01
N GLY A 141 40.87 -21.67 36.06
CA GLY A 141 39.41 -21.63 36.27
C GLY A 141 38.82 -20.31 36.72
N LYS A 142 39.42 -19.56 37.66
CA LYS A 142 38.74 -18.40 38.27
C LYS A 142 38.96 -17.08 37.52
N ASN A 143 40.18 -16.71 37.22
CA ASN A 143 40.50 -15.42 36.63
C ASN A 143 40.05 -15.32 35.16
N VAL A 144 40.09 -16.40 34.41
CA VAL A 144 39.65 -16.44 33.03
C VAL A 144 38.14 -16.33 32.93
N VAL A 145 37.42 -17.02 33.79
CA VAL A 145 35.95 -16.89 33.87
C VAL A 145 35.51 -15.47 34.16
N VAL A 146 36.20 -14.78 35.09
CA VAL A 146 35.92 -13.38 35.41
C VAL A 146 36.16 -12.47 34.18
N VAL A 147 37.28 -12.64 33.46
CA VAL A 147 37.58 -11.84 32.27
C VAL A 147 36.57 -12.08 31.15
N LEU A 148 36.21 -13.35 30.91
CA LEU A 148 35.17 -13.69 29.93
C LEU A 148 33.84 -13.05 30.28
N SER A 149 33.40 -13.20 31.55
CA SER A 149 32.13 -12.61 32.00
C SER A 149 32.11 -11.07 31.90
N LEU A 150 33.27 -10.42 32.08
CA LEU A 150 33.39 -8.96 31.85
C LEU A 150 33.23 -8.60 30.36
N ILE A 151 33.82 -9.39 29.45
CA ILE A 151 33.70 -9.17 28.00
C ILE A 151 32.27 -9.45 27.54
N GLU A 152 31.66 -10.53 28.01
CA GLU A 152 30.24 -10.85 27.73
C GLU A 152 29.32 -9.74 28.22
N SER A 153 29.51 -9.27 29.47
CA SER A 153 28.77 -8.14 30.02
C SER A 153 28.90 -6.88 29.19
N TYR A 154 30.10 -6.57 28.71
CA TYR A 154 30.35 -5.45 27.80
C TYR A 154 29.50 -5.56 26.52
N TYR A 155 29.48 -6.72 25.86
CA TYR A 155 28.69 -6.92 24.64
C TYR A 155 27.17 -6.89 24.88
N MET A 156 26.71 -7.40 26.01
CA MET A 156 25.30 -7.31 26.43
C MET A 156 24.86 -5.86 26.66
N ILE A 157 25.67 -5.08 27.39
CA ILE A 157 25.44 -3.65 27.61
C ILE A 157 25.47 -2.87 26.29
N LEU A 158 26.41 -3.17 25.42
CA LEU A 158 26.50 -2.55 24.09
C LEU A 158 25.25 -2.83 23.24
N GLY A 159 24.77 -4.07 23.22
CA GLY A 159 23.53 -4.46 22.55
C GLY A 159 22.32 -3.71 23.12
N GLY A 160 22.20 -3.65 24.44
CA GLY A 160 21.13 -2.93 25.13
C GLY A 160 21.14 -1.41 24.88
N ALA A 161 22.32 -0.80 24.93
CA ALA A 161 22.51 0.62 24.63
C ALA A 161 22.12 0.98 23.19
N TYR A 162 22.46 0.08 22.27
CA TYR A 162 22.10 0.25 20.87
C TYR A 162 20.59 0.17 20.63
N ILE A 163 19.89 -0.75 21.29
CA ILE A 163 18.42 -0.86 21.27
C ILE A 163 17.79 0.42 21.84
N TYR A 164 18.31 0.92 22.95
CA TYR A 164 17.80 2.14 23.58
C TYR A 164 17.95 3.35 22.66
N LYS A 165 19.10 3.50 22.00
CA LYS A 165 19.38 4.59 21.05
C LYS A 165 18.38 4.60 19.89
N TYR A 166 18.03 3.44 19.34
CA TYR A 166 17.15 3.32 18.16
C TYR A 166 15.71 2.93 18.51
N ARG A 167 15.29 3.08 19.77
CA ARG A 167 13.97 2.65 20.28
C ARG A 167 12.76 3.19 19.51
N LYS A 168 12.89 4.36 18.85
CA LYS A 168 11.80 4.95 18.05
C LYS A 168 11.59 4.26 16.70
N LYS A 169 12.62 3.59 16.14
CA LYS A 169 12.59 2.90 14.85
C LYS A 169 12.17 1.43 14.94
N ILE A 170 12.02 0.87 16.14
CA ILE A 170 11.78 -0.56 16.36
C ILE A 170 10.39 -0.76 16.96
N SER A 171 9.62 -1.75 16.45
CA SER A 171 8.30 -2.08 17.01
C SER A 171 8.40 -2.56 18.47
N THR A 172 7.36 -2.34 19.26
CA THR A 172 7.32 -2.71 20.68
C THR A 172 7.56 -4.22 20.88
N LYS A 173 6.93 -5.07 20.04
CA LYS A 173 7.12 -6.54 20.08
C LYS A 173 8.59 -6.93 19.92
N LYS A 174 9.29 -6.33 18.95
CA LYS A 174 10.71 -6.60 18.68
C LYS A 174 11.62 -6.15 19.84
N LYS A 175 11.34 -4.97 20.43
CA LYS A 175 12.07 -4.47 21.59
C LYS A 175 11.96 -5.44 22.78
N THR A 176 10.74 -5.86 23.08
CA THR A 176 10.48 -6.80 24.18
C THR A 176 11.21 -8.14 23.97
N ALA A 177 11.21 -8.66 22.75
CA ALA A 177 11.89 -9.93 22.45
C ALA A 177 13.40 -9.83 22.65
N ILE A 178 14.05 -8.77 22.16
CA ILE A 178 15.51 -8.61 22.33
C ILE A 178 15.85 -8.32 23.81
N PHE A 179 15.00 -7.55 24.51
CA PHE A 179 15.18 -7.34 25.95
C PHE A 179 15.11 -8.65 26.74
N LEU A 180 14.09 -9.48 26.48
CA LEU A 180 13.96 -10.80 27.10
C LEU A 180 15.12 -11.72 26.75
N PHE A 181 15.59 -11.72 25.50
CA PHE A 181 16.77 -12.45 25.08
C PHE A 181 18.01 -12.05 25.91
N LEU A 182 18.29 -10.75 26.03
CA LEU A 182 19.40 -10.25 26.85
C LEU A 182 19.22 -10.61 28.34
N LEU A 183 18.00 -10.57 28.86
CA LEU A 183 17.71 -10.95 30.24
C LEU A 183 17.96 -12.45 30.47
N CYS A 184 17.48 -13.32 29.56
CA CYS A 184 17.67 -14.77 29.63
C CYS A 184 19.12 -15.20 29.50
N THR A 185 19.99 -14.41 28.87
CA THR A 185 21.43 -14.69 28.80
C THR A 185 22.21 -14.10 29.97
N PHE A 186 21.89 -12.87 30.37
CA PHE A 186 22.63 -12.13 31.40
C PHE A 186 22.38 -12.65 32.84
N VAL A 187 21.13 -12.95 33.19
CA VAL A 187 20.79 -13.41 34.54
C VAL A 187 21.43 -14.75 34.88
N PRO A 188 21.38 -15.82 34.06
CA PRO A 188 22.10 -17.05 34.27
C PRO A 188 23.62 -16.85 34.42
N MET A 189 24.22 -16.02 33.59
CA MET A 189 25.65 -15.70 33.68
C MET A 189 26.02 -15.12 35.06
N ILE A 190 25.23 -14.20 35.61
CA ILE A 190 25.47 -13.64 36.95
C ILE A 190 25.33 -14.72 38.02
N ILE A 191 24.33 -15.60 37.92
CA ILE A 191 24.10 -16.69 38.85
C ILE A 191 25.29 -17.66 38.85
N GLU A 192 25.80 -18.00 37.68
CA GLU A 192 26.99 -18.86 37.52
C GLU A 192 28.24 -18.21 38.14
N LEU A 193 28.45 -16.92 37.88
CA LEU A 193 29.59 -16.18 38.42
C LEU A 193 29.56 -16.16 39.98
N TYR A 194 28.38 -16.00 40.57
CA TYR A 194 28.24 -15.87 42.03
C TYR A 194 28.29 -17.21 42.74
N TYR A 195 27.54 -18.20 42.24
CA TYR A 195 27.40 -19.49 42.92
C TYR A 195 28.38 -20.57 42.46
N GLY A 196 28.95 -20.46 41.21
CA GLY A 196 29.98 -21.36 40.69
C GLY A 196 29.64 -22.85 40.59
N ARG A 197 28.41 -23.24 40.97
CA ARG A 197 27.93 -24.62 41.03
C ARG A 197 26.77 -24.92 40.07
N TYR A 198 26.11 -23.90 39.57
CA TYR A 198 24.94 -24.05 38.71
C TYR A 198 25.32 -23.69 37.28
N TYR A 199 25.33 -24.64 36.39
CA TYR A 199 25.60 -24.47 34.96
C TYR A 199 24.27 -24.25 34.23
N ILE A 200 23.76 -23.01 34.26
CA ILE A 200 22.46 -22.64 33.70
C ILE A 200 22.56 -21.71 32.49
N GLY A 201 23.78 -21.33 32.10
CA GLY A 201 24.05 -20.39 31.00
C GLY A 201 23.49 -20.86 29.67
N ILE A 202 23.79 -22.10 29.27
CA ILE A 202 23.27 -22.72 28.05
C ILE A 202 21.73 -22.79 28.03
N PHE A 203 21.11 -23.11 29.17
CA PHE A 203 19.65 -23.12 29.27
C PHE A 203 19.07 -21.75 29.09
N GLY A 204 19.68 -20.72 29.71
CA GLY A 204 19.27 -19.33 29.57
C GLY A 204 19.41 -18.82 28.12
N ALA A 205 20.56 -19.09 27.49
CA ALA A 205 20.80 -18.76 26.10
C ALA A 205 19.80 -19.46 25.14
N ALA A 206 19.54 -20.76 25.36
CA ALA A 206 18.57 -21.52 24.59
C ALA A 206 17.15 -20.93 24.70
N MET A 207 16.73 -20.56 25.93
CA MET A 207 15.43 -19.89 26.15
C MET A 207 15.37 -18.53 25.46
N GLY A 208 16.45 -17.76 25.54
CA GLY A 208 16.54 -16.49 24.83
C GLY A 208 16.44 -16.64 23.32
N LEU A 209 17.17 -17.61 22.73
CA LEU A 209 17.09 -17.92 21.29
C LEU A 209 15.71 -18.46 20.89
N LEU A 210 15.02 -19.21 21.75
CA LEU A 210 13.65 -19.66 21.52
C LEU A 210 12.67 -18.47 21.45
N ILE A 211 12.81 -17.50 22.35
CA ILE A 211 12.02 -16.25 22.31
C ILE A 211 12.28 -15.48 21.01
N VAL A 212 13.54 -15.38 20.59
CA VAL A 212 13.91 -14.77 19.31
C VAL A 212 13.28 -15.51 18.14
N LEU A 213 13.29 -16.84 18.15
CA LEU A 213 12.67 -17.66 17.10
C LEU A 213 11.17 -17.33 16.96
N PHE A 214 10.41 -17.35 18.05
CA PHE A 214 8.96 -17.17 18.00
C PHE A 214 8.51 -15.74 17.75
N ILE A 215 9.23 -14.73 18.27
CA ILE A 215 8.81 -13.33 18.15
C ILE A 215 9.45 -12.62 16.96
N ILE A 216 10.72 -12.90 16.71
CA ILE A 216 11.53 -12.19 15.72
C ILE A 216 11.61 -12.95 14.40
N GLN A 217 11.91 -14.26 14.50
CA GLN A 217 12.09 -15.13 13.35
C GLN A 217 10.78 -15.81 12.90
N ASN A 218 9.63 -15.38 13.46
CA ASN A 218 8.33 -15.98 13.20
C ASN A 218 8.07 -16.13 11.69
N PRO A 219 8.15 -17.35 11.13
CA PRO A 219 7.99 -17.55 9.69
C PRO A 219 6.56 -17.24 9.24
N GLN A 220 5.56 -17.38 10.12
CA GLN A 220 4.17 -17.04 9.78
C GLN A 220 3.99 -15.55 9.47
N ALA A 221 4.82 -14.67 10.04
CA ALA A 221 4.81 -13.26 9.73
C ALA A 221 5.33 -12.93 8.31
N LEU A 222 5.95 -13.87 7.62
CA LEU A 222 6.47 -13.71 6.26
C LEU A 222 5.42 -14.03 5.20
N PHE A 223 4.35 -14.75 5.57
CA PHE A 223 3.35 -15.22 4.64
C PHE A 223 2.04 -14.44 4.77
N ASP A 224 1.33 -14.33 3.66
CA ASP A 224 -0.06 -13.90 3.68
C ASP A 224 -0.96 -15.01 4.27
N GLY A 225 -1.78 -14.66 5.26
CA GLY A 225 -2.62 -15.62 5.99
C GLY A 225 -3.73 -16.26 5.16
N ARG A 226 -4.11 -15.67 4.02
CA ARG A 226 -5.18 -16.14 3.15
C ARG A 226 -4.66 -17.14 2.11
N THR A 227 -3.57 -16.80 1.44
CA THR A 227 -3.06 -17.55 0.29
C THR A 227 -1.85 -18.43 0.59
N GLY A 228 -1.12 -18.13 1.68
CA GLY A 228 0.07 -18.89 2.08
C GLY A 228 1.31 -18.63 1.24
N VAL A 229 1.30 -17.62 0.34
CA VAL A 229 2.50 -17.09 -0.34
C VAL A 229 3.13 -15.98 0.49
N PHE A 230 4.31 -15.49 0.14
CA PHE A 230 4.97 -14.40 0.87
C PHE A 230 4.14 -13.10 0.82
N ASN A 231 4.20 -12.32 1.88
CA ASN A 231 3.47 -11.05 1.97
C ASN A 231 4.29 -9.85 1.45
N ARG A 232 3.66 -8.66 1.43
CA ARG A 232 4.25 -7.40 0.94
C ARG A 232 5.54 -7.02 1.68
N ASP A 233 5.58 -7.14 3.02
CA ASP A 233 6.77 -6.77 3.80
C ASP A 233 7.97 -7.64 3.41
N THR A 234 7.70 -8.91 3.13
CA THR A 234 8.70 -9.88 2.66
C THR A 234 9.19 -9.53 1.26
N LEU A 235 8.30 -9.10 0.35
CA LEU A 235 8.66 -8.59 -0.98
C LEU A 235 9.65 -7.42 -0.86
N ILE A 236 9.31 -6.40 -0.09
CA ILE A 236 10.15 -5.20 0.11
C ILE A 236 11.53 -5.58 0.66
N ALA A 237 11.59 -6.47 1.65
CA ALA A 237 12.86 -6.95 2.21
C ALA A 237 13.71 -7.70 1.18
N MET A 238 13.07 -8.46 0.27
CA MET A 238 13.78 -9.19 -0.78
C MET A 238 14.28 -8.25 -1.88
N LEU A 239 13.45 -7.29 -2.35
CA LEU A 239 13.85 -6.28 -3.33
C LEU A 239 15.07 -5.50 -2.83
N ASN A 240 15.04 -5.01 -1.58
CA ASN A 240 16.20 -4.35 -0.96
C ASN A 240 17.45 -5.23 -1.01
N THR A 241 17.32 -6.51 -0.69
CA THR A 241 18.46 -7.44 -0.70
C THR A 241 19.04 -7.65 -2.11
N ARG A 242 18.18 -7.70 -3.13
CA ARG A 242 18.60 -7.91 -4.53
C ARG A 242 19.28 -6.68 -5.12
N ILE A 243 18.71 -5.49 -4.91
CA ILE A 243 19.26 -4.20 -5.33
C ILE A 243 20.64 -3.99 -4.68
N MET A 244 20.76 -4.24 -3.36
CA MET A 244 22.06 -4.14 -2.68
C MET A 244 23.13 -5.08 -3.25
N LYS A 245 22.75 -6.23 -3.78
CA LYS A 245 23.66 -7.20 -4.43
C LYS A 245 23.98 -6.84 -5.87
N LYS A 246 23.35 -5.80 -6.44
CA LYS A 246 23.51 -5.36 -7.83
C LYS A 246 23.33 -6.50 -8.85
N LYS A 247 22.38 -7.42 -8.59
CA LYS A 247 22.04 -8.51 -9.53
C LYS A 247 20.84 -8.07 -10.36
N SER A 248 20.86 -8.40 -11.65
CA SER A 248 19.68 -8.27 -12.50
C SER A 248 18.62 -9.30 -12.10
N PHE A 249 17.35 -8.90 -12.14
CA PHE A 249 16.19 -9.74 -11.88
C PHE A 249 14.96 -9.13 -12.57
N VAL A 250 13.92 -9.93 -12.73
CA VAL A 250 12.65 -9.47 -13.31
C VAL A 250 11.55 -9.61 -12.28
N VAL A 251 10.71 -8.60 -12.20
CA VAL A 251 9.50 -8.59 -11.37
C VAL A 251 8.29 -8.66 -12.29
N LEU A 252 7.39 -9.60 -12.03
CA LEU A 252 6.10 -9.71 -12.69
C LEU A 252 5.02 -9.30 -11.68
N SER A 253 4.35 -8.19 -11.94
CA SER A 253 3.18 -7.74 -11.17
C SER A 253 1.92 -8.28 -11.83
N ILE A 254 1.06 -8.99 -11.08
CA ILE A 254 -0.13 -9.69 -11.59
C ILE A 254 -1.33 -9.23 -10.79
N VAL A 255 -2.22 -8.50 -11.42
CA VAL A 255 -3.46 -7.97 -10.81
C VAL A 255 -4.66 -8.73 -11.33
N VAL A 256 -5.38 -9.39 -10.44
CA VAL A 256 -6.70 -9.97 -10.72
C VAL A 256 -7.73 -8.85 -10.63
N GLU A 257 -8.41 -8.61 -11.73
CA GLU A 257 -9.38 -7.53 -11.88
C GLU A 257 -10.73 -7.84 -11.18
N ASP A 258 -11.54 -6.81 -10.99
CA ASP A 258 -12.93 -6.88 -10.55
C ASP A 258 -13.19 -7.60 -9.21
N ILE A 259 -12.20 -7.70 -8.32
CA ILE A 259 -12.34 -8.40 -7.02
C ILE A 259 -13.53 -7.89 -6.22
N LYS A 260 -13.82 -6.58 -6.26
CA LYS A 260 -14.95 -5.98 -5.55
C LYS A 260 -16.31 -6.45 -6.12
N PHE A 261 -16.43 -6.48 -7.43
CA PHE A 261 -17.61 -7.01 -8.14
C PHE A 261 -17.79 -8.51 -7.86
N LEU A 262 -16.72 -9.29 -7.93
CA LEU A 262 -16.73 -10.73 -7.67
C LEU A 262 -17.12 -11.05 -6.23
N ASN A 263 -16.63 -10.27 -5.25
CA ASN A 263 -17.03 -10.40 -3.86
C ASN A 263 -18.52 -10.14 -3.64
N ASN A 264 -19.06 -9.14 -4.32
CA ASN A 264 -20.49 -8.80 -4.24
C ASN A 264 -21.37 -9.88 -4.91
N THR A 265 -20.91 -10.46 -6.01
CA THR A 265 -21.66 -11.45 -6.80
C THR A 265 -21.60 -12.85 -6.22
N PHE A 266 -20.40 -13.31 -5.82
CA PHE A 266 -20.15 -14.70 -5.40
C PHE A 266 -19.88 -14.85 -3.90
N GLY A 267 -19.69 -13.75 -3.18
CA GLY A 267 -19.34 -13.72 -1.76
C GLY A 267 -17.84 -13.85 -1.49
N ILE A 268 -17.38 -13.18 -0.42
CA ILE A 268 -15.96 -13.08 -0.03
C ILE A 268 -15.31 -14.47 0.14
N SER A 269 -16.01 -15.42 0.78
CA SER A 269 -15.45 -16.76 1.04
C SER A 269 -15.19 -17.56 -0.22
N PHE A 270 -16.00 -17.37 -1.27
CA PHE A 270 -15.79 -18.02 -2.56
C PHE A 270 -14.58 -17.41 -3.28
N VAL A 271 -14.49 -16.08 -3.33
CA VAL A 271 -13.37 -15.38 -3.98
C VAL A 271 -12.05 -15.70 -3.27
N ASP A 272 -12.01 -15.71 -1.93
CA ASP A 272 -10.83 -16.11 -1.16
C ASP A 272 -10.39 -17.55 -1.49
N LEU A 273 -11.33 -18.47 -1.66
CA LEU A 273 -11.03 -19.84 -2.08
C LEU A 273 -10.42 -19.90 -3.48
N MET A 274 -10.94 -19.10 -4.41
CA MET A 274 -10.40 -19.04 -5.77
C MET A 274 -9.02 -18.39 -5.80
N LEU A 275 -8.79 -17.30 -5.05
CA LEU A 275 -7.47 -16.67 -4.91
C LEU A 275 -6.43 -17.62 -4.30
N LYS A 276 -6.84 -18.50 -3.36
CA LYS A 276 -5.99 -19.60 -2.89
C LYS A 276 -5.60 -20.56 -4.00
N LYS A 277 -6.53 -20.89 -4.92
CA LYS A 277 -6.22 -21.73 -6.07
C LYS A 277 -5.27 -21.05 -7.04
N VAL A 278 -5.44 -19.73 -7.26
CA VAL A 278 -4.50 -18.90 -8.05
C VAL A 278 -3.11 -18.96 -7.43
N ALA A 279 -2.98 -18.67 -6.13
CA ALA A 279 -1.71 -18.72 -5.41
C ALA A 279 -1.06 -20.11 -5.46
N LYS A 280 -1.88 -21.18 -5.34
CA LYS A 280 -1.43 -22.56 -5.45
C LYS A 280 -0.88 -22.85 -6.85
N PHE A 281 -1.61 -22.46 -7.90
CA PHE A 281 -1.16 -22.61 -9.28
C PHE A 281 0.18 -21.90 -9.51
N LEU A 282 0.29 -20.62 -9.14
CA LEU A 282 1.53 -19.87 -9.28
C LEU A 282 2.69 -20.58 -8.55
N ASN A 283 2.45 -21.05 -7.33
CA ASN A 283 3.49 -21.71 -6.53
C ASN A 283 3.90 -23.08 -7.09
N GLU A 284 2.95 -23.91 -7.53
CA GLU A 284 3.23 -25.25 -8.07
C GLU A 284 3.90 -25.17 -9.45
N SER A 285 3.48 -24.21 -10.29
CA SER A 285 4.05 -24.05 -11.64
C SER A 285 5.44 -23.42 -11.64
N PHE A 286 5.72 -22.48 -10.74
CA PHE A 286 6.90 -21.62 -10.86
C PHE A 286 7.85 -21.63 -9.65
N SER A 287 7.47 -22.18 -8.47
CA SER A 287 8.24 -22.04 -7.20
C SER A 287 9.70 -22.52 -7.23
N LYS A 288 10.08 -23.34 -8.19
CA LYS A 288 11.48 -23.79 -8.33
C LYS A 288 12.41 -22.72 -8.90
N LYS A 289 11.87 -21.72 -9.59
CA LYS A 289 12.61 -20.69 -10.32
C LYS A 289 12.27 -19.28 -9.90
N VAL A 290 11.10 -19.09 -9.24
CA VAL A 290 10.49 -17.80 -8.96
C VAL A 290 9.97 -17.76 -7.53
N GLU A 291 10.14 -16.63 -6.87
CA GLU A 291 9.57 -16.35 -5.54
C GLU A 291 8.23 -15.63 -5.71
N ILE A 292 7.18 -16.03 -4.97
CA ILE A 292 5.82 -15.55 -5.16
C ILE A 292 5.36 -14.81 -3.92
N TYR A 293 4.80 -13.63 -4.15
CA TYR A 293 4.34 -12.70 -3.12
C TYR A 293 2.89 -12.29 -3.38
N GLN A 294 2.16 -11.96 -2.32
CA GLN A 294 0.88 -11.25 -2.39
C GLN A 294 1.03 -9.87 -1.76
N ILE A 295 0.64 -8.85 -2.51
CA ILE A 295 0.76 -7.44 -2.10
C ILE A 295 -0.53 -6.99 -1.44
N THR A 296 -1.64 -7.17 -2.13
CA THR A 296 -3.00 -6.94 -1.66
C THR A 296 -3.91 -8.08 -2.12
N VAL A 297 -5.19 -8.04 -1.82
CA VAL A 297 -6.16 -9.04 -2.28
C VAL A 297 -6.23 -9.04 -3.80
N GLY A 298 -5.92 -10.18 -4.43
CA GLY A 298 -5.90 -10.30 -5.89
C GLY A 298 -4.65 -9.74 -6.58
N HIS A 299 -3.72 -9.13 -5.86
CA HIS A 299 -2.49 -8.60 -6.42
C HIS A 299 -1.30 -9.44 -6.00
N PHE A 300 -0.73 -10.18 -6.96
CA PHE A 300 0.44 -11.04 -6.79
C PHE A 300 1.67 -10.42 -7.43
N CYS A 301 2.83 -10.81 -6.95
CA CYS A 301 4.11 -10.41 -7.50
C CYS A 301 5.04 -11.63 -7.56
N LEU A 302 5.74 -11.80 -8.67
CA LEU A 302 6.71 -12.86 -8.87
C LEU A 302 8.09 -12.24 -9.10
N ILE A 303 9.13 -12.77 -8.46
CA ILE A 303 10.52 -12.35 -8.70
C ILE A 303 11.29 -13.50 -9.33
N ALA A 304 11.70 -13.33 -10.58
CA ALA A 304 12.57 -14.25 -11.31
C ALA A 304 14.05 -13.85 -11.14
N THR A 305 14.92 -14.85 -10.85
CA THR A 305 16.34 -14.60 -10.56
C THR A 305 17.23 -14.58 -11.78
N GLU A 306 16.78 -15.11 -12.90
CA GLU A 306 17.52 -15.16 -14.16
C GLU A 306 16.79 -14.33 -15.21
N LYS A 307 17.51 -13.34 -15.75
CA LYS A 307 17.05 -12.59 -16.91
C LYS A 307 17.28 -13.43 -18.15
N ASN A 308 16.37 -14.38 -18.43
CA ASN A 308 16.35 -15.13 -19.65
C ASN A 308 14.97 -14.94 -20.28
N ASP A 309 14.92 -14.20 -21.40
CA ASP A 309 13.68 -13.78 -22.05
C ASP A 309 12.78 -14.98 -22.39
N GLU A 310 13.34 -16.11 -22.80
CA GLU A 310 12.57 -17.34 -23.06
C GLU A 310 11.88 -17.89 -21.81
N ASN A 311 12.50 -17.73 -20.65
CA ASN A 311 11.96 -18.22 -19.39
C ASN A 311 10.85 -17.30 -18.86
N ILE A 312 10.96 -15.98 -19.07
CA ILE A 312 9.97 -14.98 -18.64
C ILE A 312 8.74 -15.05 -19.54
N ASN A 313 8.92 -15.08 -20.86
CA ASN A 313 7.82 -15.24 -21.82
C ASN A 313 7.06 -16.55 -21.57
N GLY A 314 7.77 -17.65 -21.28
CA GLY A 314 7.13 -18.91 -20.92
C GLY A 314 6.32 -18.87 -19.61
N ILE A 315 6.70 -18.01 -18.63
CA ILE A 315 5.91 -17.77 -17.41
C ILE A 315 4.66 -16.97 -17.76
N VAL A 316 4.80 -15.90 -18.54
CA VAL A 316 3.70 -15.03 -18.96
C VAL A 316 2.68 -15.82 -19.80
N ASP A 317 3.15 -16.62 -20.78
CA ASP A 317 2.29 -17.45 -21.61
C ASP A 317 1.52 -18.49 -20.78
N ALA A 318 2.16 -19.12 -19.80
CA ALA A 318 1.49 -20.07 -18.91
C ALA A 318 0.46 -19.39 -17.99
N ILE A 319 0.70 -18.13 -17.58
CA ILE A 319 -0.28 -17.34 -16.85
C ILE A 319 -1.46 -17.00 -17.77
N ALA A 320 -1.21 -16.49 -18.96
CA ALA A 320 -2.23 -16.14 -19.94
C ALA A 320 -3.11 -17.36 -20.30
N ASP A 321 -2.49 -18.50 -20.60
CA ASP A 321 -3.22 -19.74 -20.87
C ASP A 321 -4.11 -20.15 -19.71
N ARG A 322 -3.58 -20.14 -18.47
CA ARG A 322 -4.36 -20.56 -17.31
C ARG A 322 -5.51 -19.60 -16.98
N PHE A 323 -5.32 -18.29 -17.15
CA PHE A 323 -6.36 -17.29 -16.86
C PHE A 323 -7.43 -17.19 -17.96
N SER A 324 -7.15 -17.65 -19.18
CA SER A 324 -8.16 -17.81 -20.24
C SER A 324 -9.22 -18.88 -19.90
N HIS A 325 -8.91 -19.77 -18.93
CA HIS A 325 -9.81 -20.82 -18.47
C HIS A 325 -10.46 -20.47 -17.13
N PRO A 326 -11.73 -20.87 -16.89
CA PRO A 326 -12.42 -20.54 -15.65
C PRO A 326 -11.79 -21.22 -14.43
N TRP A 327 -11.95 -20.59 -13.28
CA TRP A 327 -11.61 -21.12 -11.96
C TRP A 327 -12.87 -21.67 -11.30
N SER A 328 -12.82 -22.90 -10.81
CA SER A 328 -14.00 -23.60 -10.30
C SER A 328 -13.77 -24.23 -8.93
N ASN A 329 -14.81 -24.29 -8.10
CA ASN A 329 -14.84 -25.10 -6.87
C ASN A 329 -15.64 -26.41 -7.04
N GLY A 330 -16.02 -26.74 -8.28
CA GLY A 330 -16.86 -27.88 -8.63
C GLY A 330 -18.36 -27.60 -8.65
N LYS A 331 -18.80 -26.45 -8.10
CA LYS A 331 -20.21 -26.00 -8.14
C LYS A 331 -20.40 -24.69 -8.89
N LEU A 332 -19.44 -23.78 -8.75
CA LEU A 332 -19.44 -22.45 -9.39
C LEU A 332 -18.14 -22.29 -10.16
N GLU A 333 -18.22 -21.55 -11.25
CA GLU A 333 -17.09 -21.18 -12.10
C GLU A 333 -17.01 -19.67 -12.25
N VAL A 334 -15.78 -19.15 -12.25
CA VAL A 334 -15.52 -17.72 -12.42
C VAL A 334 -14.31 -17.52 -13.33
N ARG A 335 -14.38 -16.55 -14.23
CA ARG A 335 -13.22 -16.05 -14.96
C ARG A 335 -12.61 -14.88 -14.24
N PHE A 336 -11.30 -14.84 -14.20
CA PHE A 336 -10.52 -13.73 -13.62
C PHE A 336 -9.76 -13.05 -14.75
N PRO A 337 -10.20 -11.88 -15.22
CA PRO A 337 -9.36 -11.04 -16.06
C PRO A 337 -8.12 -10.64 -15.27
N VAL A 338 -6.97 -10.59 -15.93
CA VAL A 338 -5.71 -10.31 -15.25
C VAL A 338 -4.84 -9.35 -16.05
N ASN A 339 -4.26 -8.36 -15.37
CA ASN A 339 -3.22 -7.50 -15.89
C ASN A 339 -1.86 -7.97 -15.39
N VAL A 340 -0.88 -8.04 -16.28
CA VAL A 340 0.49 -8.45 -15.97
C VAL A 340 1.45 -7.34 -16.41
N CYS A 341 2.23 -6.81 -15.48
CA CYS A 341 3.30 -5.86 -15.78
C CYS A 341 4.66 -6.55 -15.61
N ILE A 342 5.52 -6.41 -16.60
CA ILE A 342 6.90 -6.93 -16.61
C ILE A 342 7.85 -5.77 -16.28
N ILE A 343 8.60 -5.89 -15.19
CA ILE A 343 9.53 -4.85 -14.71
C ILE A 343 10.94 -5.46 -14.72
N GLU A 344 11.81 -4.97 -15.57
CA GLU A 344 13.20 -5.41 -15.65
C GLU A 344 14.11 -4.54 -14.77
N CYS A 345 14.79 -5.17 -13.84
CA CYS A 345 15.69 -4.47 -12.92
C CYS A 345 17.16 -4.85 -13.20
N PRO A 346 18.06 -3.87 -13.33
CA PRO A 346 17.90 -2.44 -13.01
C PRO A 346 17.47 -1.54 -14.18
N GLU A 347 17.10 -2.08 -15.35
CA GLU A 347 16.86 -1.31 -16.57
C GLU A 347 15.66 -0.37 -16.46
N ASP A 348 14.52 -0.88 -15.97
CA ASP A 348 13.28 -0.08 -15.80
C ASP A 348 13.27 0.62 -14.44
N ALA A 349 13.82 -0.03 -13.39
CA ALA A 349 13.83 0.50 -12.03
C ALA A 349 15.06 0.01 -11.25
N ASP A 350 15.81 0.92 -10.61
CA ASP A 350 17.01 0.63 -9.83
C ASP A 350 16.85 0.87 -8.33
N THR A 351 15.70 1.45 -7.89
CA THR A 351 15.33 1.60 -6.47
C THR A 351 14.10 0.74 -6.11
N VAL A 352 13.89 0.48 -4.81
CA VAL A 352 12.71 -0.25 -4.34
C VAL A 352 11.46 0.59 -4.54
N GLU A 353 11.60 1.89 -4.35
CA GLU A 353 10.54 2.87 -4.51
C GLU A 353 9.99 2.84 -5.94
N ASP A 354 10.85 2.89 -6.95
CA ASP A 354 10.45 2.84 -8.37
C ASP A 354 9.78 1.50 -8.72
N ILE A 355 10.34 0.38 -8.24
CA ILE A 355 9.72 -0.94 -8.47
C ILE A 355 8.31 -1.01 -7.87
N ILE A 356 8.12 -0.49 -6.65
CA ILE A 356 6.81 -0.47 -6.01
C ILE A 356 5.85 0.46 -6.77
N GLU A 357 6.34 1.56 -7.33
CA GLU A 357 5.53 2.47 -8.13
C GLU A 357 5.00 1.77 -9.40
N TYR A 358 5.84 1.03 -10.13
CA TYR A 358 5.37 0.20 -11.27
C TYR A 358 4.39 -0.90 -10.84
N ILE A 359 4.63 -1.53 -9.70
CA ILE A 359 3.72 -2.54 -9.15
C ILE A 359 2.35 -1.91 -8.83
N ASP A 360 2.33 -0.76 -8.18
CA ASP A 360 1.09 -0.06 -7.84
C ASP A 360 0.38 0.45 -9.11
N GLU A 361 1.14 0.87 -10.16
CA GLU A 361 0.59 1.29 -11.45
C GLU A 361 -0.11 0.17 -12.21
N THR A 362 0.30 -1.09 -12.01
CA THR A 362 -0.40 -2.23 -12.61
C THR A 362 -1.89 -2.27 -12.21
N LEU A 363 -2.28 -1.66 -11.08
CA LEU A 363 -3.69 -1.54 -10.63
C LEU A 363 -4.49 -0.51 -11.45
N ASN A 364 -3.82 0.42 -12.12
CA ASN A 364 -4.44 1.51 -12.86
C ASN A 364 -4.49 1.26 -14.38
N ILE A 365 -4.01 0.09 -14.84
CA ILE A 365 -4.09 -0.28 -16.26
C ILE A 365 -5.56 -0.37 -16.64
N GLU A 366 -5.96 0.38 -17.68
CA GLU A 366 -7.32 0.37 -18.19
C GLU A 366 -7.70 -1.01 -18.74
N ARG A 367 -8.93 -1.39 -18.47
CA ARG A 367 -9.50 -2.69 -18.88
C ARG A 367 -9.51 -2.84 -20.39
N THR A 368 -8.81 -3.81 -20.91
CA THR A 368 -8.95 -4.28 -22.29
C THR A 368 -10.03 -5.36 -22.38
N LYS A 369 -10.50 -5.66 -23.60
CA LYS A 369 -11.49 -6.73 -23.83
C LYS A 369 -10.92 -8.14 -23.64
N ASP A 370 -9.61 -8.27 -23.51
CA ASP A 370 -8.89 -9.53 -23.38
C ASP A 370 -8.90 -10.06 -21.95
N ASP A 371 -8.93 -11.37 -21.79
CA ASP A 371 -8.89 -12.05 -20.47
C ASP A 371 -7.53 -11.85 -19.76
N THR A 372 -6.45 -11.56 -20.52
CA THR A 372 -5.11 -11.27 -20.00
C THR A 372 -4.49 -10.13 -20.79
N TYR A 373 -4.10 -9.07 -20.10
CA TYR A 373 -3.37 -7.96 -20.69
C TYR A 373 -1.95 -7.90 -20.13
N VAL A 374 -0.95 -7.88 -21.02
CA VAL A 374 0.48 -7.87 -20.66
C VAL A 374 1.11 -6.57 -21.13
N VAL A 375 1.82 -5.89 -20.25
CA VAL A 375 2.51 -4.63 -20.52
C VAL A 375 3.92 -4.66 -19.94
N CYS A 376 4.87 -4.02 -20.63
CA CYS A 376 6.20 -3.79 -20.07
C CYS A 376 6.21 -2.48 -19.27
N ALA A 377 7.00 -2.42 -18.21
CA ALA A 377 7.11 -1.23 -17.34
C ALA A 377 7.46 0.05 -18.13
N LYS A 378 8.34 -0.06 -19.12
CA LYS A 378 8.71 1.04 -20.03
C LYS A 378 7.56 1.65 -20.82
N ASP A 379 6.46 0.90 -21.01
CA ASP A 379 5.27 1.33 -21.75
C ASP A 379 4.21 1.93 -20.81
N LEU A 380 4.42 1.89 -19.48
CA LEU A 380 3.56 2.53 -18.47
C LEU A 380 3.99 3.98 -18.25
N ASP A 381 3.02 4.88 -18.24
CA ASP A 381 3.27 6.29 -17.93
C ASP A 381 3.23 6.53 -16.42
N ILE A 382 4.38 6.36 -15.74
CA ILE A 382 4.53 6.65 -14.30
C ILE A 382 4.26 8.12 -13.98
N ASN A 383 4.49 9.04 -14.94
CA ASN A 383 4.27 10.46 -14.69
C ASN A 383 2.79 10.73 -14.42
N SER A 384 1.86 9.93 -14.98
CA SER A 384 0.42 10.04 -14.70
C SER A 384 0.10 9.75 -13.23
N SER A 385 0.63 8.69 -12.66
CA SER A 385 0.42 8.35 -11.23
C SER A 385 1.02 9.37 -10.27
N LYS A 386 2.18 9.93 -10.61
CA LYS A 386 2.77 11.01 -9.83
C LYS A 386 1.90 12.26 -9.91
N ARG A 387 1.41 12.57 -11.11
CA ARG A 387 0.49 13.70 -11.35
C ARG A 387 -0.80 13.55 -10.55
N VAL A 388 -1.41 12.35 -10.51
CA VAL A 388 -2.61 12.07 -9.69
C VAL A 388 -2.36 12.37 -8.21
N LYS A 389 -1.23 11.92 -7.63
CA LYS A 389 -0.86 12.20 -6.24
C LYS A 389 -0.63 13.70 -5.97
N GLU A 390 0.00 14.40 -6.90
CA GLU A 390 0.21 15.85 -6.83
C GLU A 390 -1.14 16.59 -6.82
N VAL A 391 -2.06 16.19 -7.70
CA VAL A 391 -3.42 16.75 -7.77
C VAL A 391 -4.22 16.42 -6.51
N GLU A 392 -4.16 15.19 -5.98
CA GLU A 392 -4.77 14.86 -4.68
C GLU A 392 -4.28 15.78 -3.55
N CYS A 393 -2.98 16.05 -3.51
CA CYS A 393 -2.41 16.98 -2.52
C CYS A 393 -2.92 18.40 -2.72
N ALA A 394 -3.04 18.86 -3.97
CA ALA A 394 -3.58 20.17 -4.31
C ALA A 394 -5.06 20.30 -3.89
N ILE A 395 -5.89 19.27 -4.13
CA ILE A 395 -7.29 19.23 -3.69
C ILE A 395 -7.38 19.32 -2.17
N LYS A 396 -6.56 18.56 -1.42
CA LYS A 396 -6.53 18.59 0.05
C LYS A 396 -6.12 19.96 0.58
N ARG A 397 -5.14 20.63 -0.06
CA ARG A 397 -4.74 22.00 0.27
C ARG A 397 -5.89 22.98 0.02
N ALA A 398 -6.55 22.88 -1.15
CA ALA A 398 -7.64 23.77 -1.53
C ALA A 398 -8.86 23.63 -0.61
N LEU A 399 -9.24 22.41 -0.23
CA LEU A 399 -10.30 22.16 0.76
C LEU A 399 -9.98 22.74 2.15
N LYS A 400 -8.71 22.63 2.57
CA LYS A 400 -8.27 23.17 3.87
C LYS A 400 -8.26 24.69 3.90
N ASN A 401 -7.89 25.32 2.79
CA ASN A 401 -7.70 26.76 2.67
C ASN A 401 -8.93 27.49 2.09
N ASN A 402 -10.00 26.77 1.72
CA ASN A 402 -11.16 27.28 0.99
C ASN A 402 -10.75 28.09 -0.26
N SER A 403 -9.79 27.56 -1.03
CA SER A 403 -9.22 28.28 -2.19
C SER A 403 -9.78 27.83 -3.54
N PHE A 404 -10.78 26.94 -3.56
CA PHE A 404 -11.56 26.70 -4.78
C PHE A 404 -12.27 27.96 -5.22
N GLN A 405 -12.45 28.12 -6.53
CA GLN A 405 -13.19 29.22 -7.13
C GLN A 405 -14.38 28.70 -7.91
N VAL A 406 -15.49 29.44 -7.90
CA VAL A 406 -16.66 29.13 -8.72
C VAL A 406 -16.77 30.19 -9.81
N TYR A 407 -16.77 29.72 -11.06
CA TYR A 407 -17.00 30.51 -12.26
C TYR A 407 -18.43 30.31 -12.74
N TYR A 408 -18.94 31.26 -13.50
CA TYR A 408 -20.31 31.22 -13.99
C TYR A 408 -20.30 31.35 -15.52
N GLN A 409 -20.98 30.43 -16.20
CA GLN A 409 -21.18 30.51 -17.64
C GLN A 409 -22.63 30.87 -17.91
N PRO A 410 -22.91 31.97 -18.62
CA PRO A 410 -24.27 32.45 -18.87
C PRO A 410 -25.05 31.51 -19.78
N ILE A 411 -26.34 31.38 -19.47
CA ILE A 411 -27.33 30.65 -20.25
C ILE A 411 -28.33 31.68 -20.80
N TYR A 412 -28.45 31.72 -22.13
CA TYR A 412 -29.26 32.67 -22.88
C TYR A 412 -30.62 32.09 -23.22
N SER A 413 -31.70 32.82 -22.97
CA SER A 413 -33.06 32.44 -23.35
C SER A 413 -33.38 32.92 -24.77
N THR A 414 -33.73 31.98 -25.65
CA THR A 414 -34.18 32.29 -27.03
C THR A 414 -35.47 33.09 -27.05
N LYS A 415 -36.36 32.85 -26.07
CA LYS A 415 -37.68 33.53 -25.93
C LYS A 415 -37.54 34.93 -25.38
N GLU A 416 -36.73 35.14 -24.34
CA GLU A 416 -36.56 36.46 -23.70
C GLU A 416 -35.44 37.29 -24.33
N SER A 417 -34.63 36.68 -25.19
CA SER A 417 -33.49 37.31 -25.86
C SER A 417 -32.50 37.99 -24.89
N LYS A 418 -32.29 37.34 -23.73
CA LYS A 418 -31.38 37.80 -22.68
C LYS A 418 -30.82 36.62 -21.85
N ILE A 419 -29.79 36.88 -21.06
CA ILE A 419 -29.27 35.92 -20.07
C ILE A 419 -30.29 35.78 -18.95
N VAL A 420 -30.71 34.52 -18.64
CA VAL A 420 -31.71 34.21 -17.64
C VAL A 420 -31.21 33.23 -16.55
N SER A 421 -30.08 32.59 -16.79
CA SER A 421 -29.48 31.61 -15.88
C SER A 421 -27.98 31.55 -16.07
N ALA A 422 -27.29 30.80 -15.26
CA ALA A 422 -25.88 30.45 -15.43
C ALA A 422 -25.55 29.10 -14.84
N GLU A 423 -24.58 28.41 -15.42
CA GLU A 423 -23.98 27.21 -14.87
C GLU A 423 -22.79 27.55 -13.96
N ALA A 424 -22.77 26.98 -12.75
CA ALA A 424 -21.71 27.16 -11.79
C ALA A 424 -20.63 26.10 -11.96
N LEU A 425 -19.45 26.52 -12.34
CA LEU A 425 -18.32 25.69 -12.74
C LEU A 425 -17.14 25.87 -11.79
N ILE A 426 -16.79 24.83 -11.06
CA ILE A 426 -15.66 24.86 -10.12
C ILE A 426 -14.31 24.97 -10.86
N ARG A 427 -13.38 25.72 -10.26
CA ARG A 427 -12.00 25.90 -10.74
C ARG A 427 -11.03 25.67 -9.59
N LEU A 428 -9.92 25.00 -9.92
CA LEU A 428 -8.83 24.75 -8.98
C LEU A 428 -7.54 25.41 -9.48
N PHE A 429 -7.01 26.32 -8.65
CA PHE A 429 -5.71 26.96 -8.88
C PHE A 429 -4.81 26.62 -7.69
N ASP A 430 -3.72 25.92 -7.95
CA ASP A 430 -2.72 25.55 -6.95
C ASP A 430 -1.45 26.37 -7.13
N GLU A 431 -0.78 26.72 -6.03
CA GLU A 431 0.42 27.55 -6.07
C GLU A 431 1.60 26.88 -6.79
N GLU A 432 1.67 25.53 -6.74
CA GLU A 432 2.76 24.77 -7.34
C GLU A 432 2.40 24.26 -8.74
N LEU A 433 1.15 23.84 -8.95
CA LEU A 433 0.71 23.17 -10.18
C LEU A 433 -0.02 24.13 -11.16
N GLY A 434 -0.33 25.35 -10.73
CA GLY A 434 -1.09 26.29 -11.52
C GLY A 434 -2.57 25.90 -11.65
N PHE A 435 -3.16 26.14 -12.83
CA PHE A 435 -4.54 25.74 -13.12
C PHE A 435 -4.62 24.22 -13.33
N ILE A 436 -5.53 23.58 -12.59
CA ILE A 436 -5.85 22.16 -12.72
C ILE A 436 -7.25 22.04 -13.30
N SER A 437 -7.39 21.33 -14.43
CA SER A 437 -8.67 21.16 -15.11
C SER A 437 -9.68 20.38 -14.26
N PRO A 438 -10.99 20.73 -14.29
CA PRO A 438 -12.05 19.90 -13.71
C PRO A 438 -12.04 18.47 -14.23
N GLU A 439 -11.77 18.24 -15.49
CA GLU A 439 -11.62 16.92 -16.10
C GLU A 439 -10.52 16.08 -15.44
N GLU A 440 -9.50 16.73 -14.85
CA GLU A 440 -8.41 16.05 -14.14
C GLU A 440 -8.74 15.81 -12.66
N PHE A 441 -9.21 16.84 -11.93
CA PHE A 441 -9.34 16.73 -10.48
C PHE A 441 -10.68 16.15 -10.00
N ILE A 442 -11.77 16.26 -10.78
CA ILE A 442 -13.10 15.72 -10.38
C ILE A 442 -13.06 14.20 -10.27
N PRO A 443 -12.58 13.41 -11.27
CA PRO A 443 -12.50 11.96 -11.16
C PRO A 443 -11.63 11.50 -9.98
N ILE A 444 -10.53 12.20 -9.70
CA ILE A 444 -9.66 11.94 -8.55
C ILE A 444 -10.43 12.17 -7.25
N SER A 445 -11.18 13.27 -7.16
CA SER A 445 -11.99 13.62 -5.99
C SER A 445 -13.13 12.65 -5.74
N GLU A 446 -13.74 12.09 -6.79
CA GLU A 446 -14.78 11.07 -6.70
C GLU A 446 -14.23 9.75 -6.15
N LYS A 447 -13.06 9.33 -6.64
CA LYS A 447 -12.39 8.10 -6.21
C LYS A 447 -12.05 8.11 -4.72
N ASP A 448 -11.61 9.26 -4.19
CA ASP A 448 -11.22 9.45 -2.80
C ASP A 448 -12.36 9.95 -1.89
N GLY A 449 -13.55 10.22 -2.46
CA GLY A 449 -14.69 10.76 -1.73
C GLY A 449 -14.56 12.24 -1.32
N MET A 450 -13.51 12.95 -1.77
CA MET A 450 -13.34 14.40 -1.53
C MET A 450 -14.40 15.22 -2.25
N ILE A 451 -14.97 14.69 -3.33
CA ILE A 451 -16.05 15.33 -4.10
C ILE A 451 -17.25 15.71 -3.23
N LEU A 452 -17.53 14.99 -2.14
CA LEU A 452 -18.63 15.32 -1.21
C LEU A 452 -18.42 16.70 -0.58
N LYS A 453 -17.19 16.99 -0.13
CA LYS A 453 -16.85 18.30 0.46
C LYS A 453 -16.79 19.41 -0.59
N ILE A 454 -16.28 19.07 -1.77
CA ILE A 454 -16.22 20.00 -2.91
C ILE A 454 -17.64 20.40 -3.31
N GLY A 455 -18.57 19.45 -3.42
CA GLY A 455 -19.96 19.74 -3.80
C GLY A 455 -20.67 20.64 -2.80
N ILE A 456 -20.52 20.41 -1.49
CA ILE A 456 -21.06 21.30 -0.47
C ILE A 456 -20.44 22.71 -0.58
N PHE A 457 -19.12 22.83 -0.81
CA PHE A 457 -18.45 24.11 -1.02
C PHE A 457 -19.03 24.87 -2.22
N VAL A 458 -19.22 24.19 -3.38
CA VAL A 458 -19.81 24.81 -4.57
C VAL A 458 -21.24 25.25 -4.30
N PHE A 459 -22.06 24.38 -3.70
CA PHE A 459 -23.45 24.67 -3.39
C PHE A 459 -23.58 25.86 -2.42
N GLU A 460 -22.77 25.90 -1.37
CA GLU A 460 -22.73 27.01 -0.42
C GLU A 460 -22.26 28.32 -1.09
N SER A 461 -21.24 28.25 -1.96
CA SER A 461 -20.75 29.40 -2.72
C SER A 461 -21.81 29.97 -3.65
N VAL A 462 -22.60 29.13 -4.32
CA VAL A 462 -23.70 29.54 -5.18
C VAL A 462 -24.83 30.16 -4.37
N CYS A 463 -25.24 29.56 -3.26
CA CYS A 463 -26.26 30.13 -2.36
C CYS A 463 -25.85 31.50 -1.85
N GLN A 464 -24.58 31.64 -1.45
CA GLN A 464 -24.00 32.92 -1.02
C GLN A 464 -24.00 33.95 -2.16
N PHE A 465 -23.66 33.53 -3.39
CA PHE A 465 -23.65 34.40 -4.55
C PHE A 465 -25.04 34.92 -4.90
N ILE A 466 -26.05 34.05 -4.89
CA ILE A 466 -27.47 34.44 -5.14
C ILE A 466 -27.94 35.42 -4.07
N SER A 467 -27.73 35.10 -2.79
CA SER A 467 -28.17 35.92 -1.66
C SER A 467 -27.53 37.31 -1.63
N ASN A 468 -26.23 37.42 -1.95
CA ASN A 468 -25.48 38.67 -1.80
C ASN A 468 -25.67 39.65 -2.99
N ASN A 469 -26.21 39.21 -4.12
CA ASN A 469 -26.22 40.00 -5.36
C ASN A 469 -27.58 40.28 -5.95
N ASP A 470 -28.67 39.92 -5.28
CA ASP A 470 -30.05 40.12 -5.71
C ASP A 470 -30.26 39.63 -7.17
N LEU A 471 -29.76 38.44 -7.51
CA LEU A 471 -29.71 37.91 -8.87
C LEU A 471 -31.09 37.84 -9.52
N ILE A 472 -32.14 37.57 -8.73
CA ILE A 472 -33.52 37.53 -9.23
C ILE A 472 -33.96 38.90 -9.73
N GLU A 473 -33.65 39.99 -9.03
CA GLU A 473 -33.97 41.35 -9.46
C GLU A 473 -33.23 41.73 -10.74
N LYS A 474 -32.06 41.11 -10.99
CA LYS A 474 -31.28 41.26 -12.21
C LYS A 474 -31.76 40.37 -13.36
N GLY A 475 -32.84 39.60 -13.17
CA GLY A 475 -33.45 38.78 -14.19
C GLY A 475 -32.91 37.36 -14.31
N ILE A 476 -32.05 36.91 -13.37
CA ILE A 476 -31.59 35.52 -13.29
C ILE A 476 -32.65 34.68 -12.57
N GLN A 477 -33.10 33.63 -13.22
CA GLN A 477 -34.16 32.75 -12.70
C GLN A 477 -33.62 31.70 -11.72
N TYR A 478 -32.52 31.04 -12.09
CA TYR A 478 -31.86 30.02 -11.28
C TYR A 478 -30.38 29.91 -11.63
N ILE A 479 -29.60 29.22 -10.81
CA ILE A 479 -28.22 28.83 -11.10
C ILE A 479 -28.15 27.30 -11.15
N GLU A 480 -27.50 26.79 -12.20
CA GLU A 480 -27.23 25.35 -12.38
C GLU A 480 -26.00 24.93 -11.62
N ILE A 481 -26.06 23.76 -10.97
CA ILE A 481 -24.97 23.18 -10.16
C ILE A 481 -24.84 21.71 -10.50
N ASN A 482 -23.65 21.31 -10.91
CA ASN A 482 -23.32 19.92 -11.19
C ASN A 482 -23.30 19.06 -9.93
N LEU A 483 -23.96 17.88 -9.99
CA LEU A 483 -24.05 16.92 -8.91
C LEU A 483 -23.43 15.58 -9.33
N SER A 484 -22.33 15.18 -8.66
CA SER A 484 -21.66 13.93 -9.00
C SER A 484 -22.45 12.69 -8.60
N VAL A 485 -22.16 11.55 -9.27
CA VAL A 485 -22.71 10.23 -8.94
C VAL A 485 -22.53 9.89 -7.47
N VAL A 486 -21.35 10.17 -6.92
CA VAL A 486 -20.98 9.85 -5.53
C VAL A 486 -21.85 10.64 -4.54
N GLN A 487 -22.19 11.89 -4.87
CA GLN A 487 -23.09 12.71 -4.07
C GLN A 487 -24.53 12.21 -4.14
N CYS A 488 -25.01 11.86 -5.34
CA CYS A 488 -26.37 11.32 -5.53
C CYS A 488 -26.66 10.07 -4.68
N MET A 489 -25.64 9.30 -4.34
CA MET A 489 -25.75 8.09 -3.52
C MET A 489 -25.80 8.36 -2.01
N GLN A 490 -25.58 9.59 -1.56
CA GLN A 490 -25.58 9.92 -0.12
C GLN A 490 -27.00 10.03 0.42
N LYS A 491 -27.29 9.34 1.53
CA LYS A 491 -28.59 9.39 2.21
C LYS A 491 -28.91 10.75 2.83
N GLN A 492 -27.86 11.51 3.18
CA GLN A 492 -27.97 12.80 3.87
C GLN A 492 -27.96 13.99 2.90
N LEU A 493 -27.80 13.75 1.58
CA LEU A 493 -27.67 14.80 0.57
C LEU A 493 -28.79 15.85 0.69
N THR A 494 -30.04 15.41 0.69
CA THR A 494 -31.21 16.30 0.76
C THR A 494 -31.17 17.19 1.99
N GLU A 495 -30.88 16.62 3.17
CA GLU A 495 -30.84 17.36 4.43
C GLU A 495 -29.71 18.41 4.43
N GLU A 496 -28.53 18.04 3.95
CA GLU A 496 -27.36 18.94 3.87
C GLU A 496 -27.63 20.13 2.93
N LEU A 497 -28.18 19.88 1.75
CA LEU A 497 -28.48 20.95 0.79
C LEU A 497 -29.57 21.90 1.32
N LEU A 498 -30.65 21.36 1.90
CA LEU A 498 -31.74 22.17 2.47
C LEU A 498 -31.26 23.03 3.65
N GLN A 499 -30.36 22.53 4.50
CA GLN A 499 -29.76 23.31 5.59
C GLN A 499 -28.94 24.50 5.06
N VAL A 500 -28.21 24.30 3.95
CA VAL A 500 -27.45 25.40 3.32
C VAL A 500 -28.43 26.43 2.75
N MET A 501 -29.48 26.01 2.03
CA MET A 501 -30.48 26.91 1.48
C MET A 501 -31.18 27.73 2.57
N GLU A 502 -31.55 27.12 3.69
CA GLU A 502 -32.16 27.82 4.82
C GLU A 502 -31.21 28.89 5.39
N ARG A 503 -29.93 28.57 5.53
CA ARG A 503 -28.88 29.50 6.04
C ARG A 503 -28.77 30.77 5.20
N TYR A 504 -28.90 30.66 3.87
CA TYR A 504 -28.75 31.77 2.94
C TYR A 504 -30.09 32.33 2.44
N HIS A 505 -31.22 31.80 2.96
CA HIS A 505 -32.60 32.17 2.58
C HIS A 505 -32.91 31.98 1.07
N ILE A 506 -32.37 30.90 0.49
CA ILE A 506 -32.56 30.54 -0.92
C ILE A 506 -33.84 29.72 -1.09
N LYS A 507 -34.64 30.07 -2.11
CA LYS A 507 -35.81 29.29 -2.50
C LYS A 507 -35.40 28.18 -3.48
N GLY A 508 -36.12 27.02 -3.46
CA GLY A 508 -35.79 25.89 -4.33
C GLY A 508 -35.74 26.25 -5.81
N ASN A 509 -36.69 27.07 -6.29
CA ASN A 509 -36.75 27.51 -7.69
C ASN A 509 -35.58 28.42 -8.16
N GLN A 510 -34.64 28.76 -7.29
CA GLN A 510 -33.43 29.50 -7.63
C GLN A 510 -32.23 28.56 -7.91
N ILE A 511 -32.40 27.26 -7.71
CA ILE A 511 -31.38 26.23 -7.92
C ILE A 511 -31.91 25.19 -8.91
N ASN A 512 -31.05 24.82 -9.85
CA ASN A 512 -31.20 23.68 -10.72
C ASN A 512 -29.99 22.74 -10.49
N LEU A 513 -30.24 21.44 -10.33
CA LEU A 513 -29.17 20.44 -10.14
C LEU A 513 -28.97 19.64 -11.42
N GLU A 514 -27.74 19.62 -11.92
CA GLU A 514 -27.38 18.89 -13.13
C GLU A 514 -26.88 17.48 -12.79
N ILE A 515 -27.41 16.50 -13.47
CA ILE A 515 -27.07 15.07 -13.29
C ILE A 515 -26.76 14.50 -14.65
N THR A 516 -25.54 13.93 -14.80
CA THR A 516 -25.15 13.27 -16.05
C THR A 516 -25.92 11.96 -16.29
N GLU A 517 -26.06 11.57 -17.53
CA GLU A 517 -26.72 10.33 -17.95
C GLU A 517 -26.10 9.08 -17.24
N THR A 518 -24.78 9.08 -17.05
CA THR A 518 -24.06 8.02 -16.36
C THR A 518 -24.47 7.91 -14.89
N ALA A 519 -24.69 9.03 -14.20
CA ALA A 519 -25.10 9.06 -12.79
C ALA A 519 -26.47 8.38 -12.58
N ALA A 520 -27.41 8.59 -13.49
CA ALA A 520 -28.72 7.98 -13.44
C ALA A 520 -28.70 6.44 -13.50
N THR A 521 -27.65 5.86 -14.07
CA THR A 521 -27.52 4.41 -14.29
C THR A 521 -27.02 3.65 -13.04
N TYR A 522 -26.19 4.27 -12.18
CA TYR A 522 -25.46 3.55 -11.11
C TYR A 522 -26.26 3.27 -9.82
N SER A 523 -27.25 4.11 -9.45
CA SER A 523 -28.06 3.89 -8.23
C SER A 523 -29.46 4.49 -8.36
N PRO A 524 -30.33 3.89 -9.18
CA PRO A 524 -31.61 4.49 -9.56
C PRO A 524 -32.55 4.72 -8.36
N GLU A 525 -32.51 3.87 -7.33
CA GLU A 525 -33.43 3.97 -6.20
C GLU A 525 -33.08 5.13 -5.25
N MET A 526 -31.80 5.27 -4.84
CA MET A 526 -31.37 6.36 -3.96
C MET A 526 -31.43 7.71 -4.66
N LEU A 527 -30.98 7.76 -5.92
CA LEU A 527 -31.10 8.95 -6.75
C LEU A 527 -32.54 9.41 -6.85
N ARG A 528 -33.50 8.51 -7.15
CA ARG A 528 -34.92 8.82 -7.25
C ARG A 528 -35.49 9.38 -5.94
N ILE A 529 -35.09 8.80 -4.80
CA ILE A 529 -35.54 9.30 -3.48
C ILE A 529 -35.05 10.73 -3.26
N ASN A 530 -33.74 10.98 -3.47
CA ASN A 530 -33.15 12.31 -3.29
C ASN A 530 -33.75 13.34 -4.25
N MET A 531 -33.94 12.99 -5.53
CA MET A 531 -34.53 13.89 -6.52
C MET A 531 -35.97 14.27 -6.15
N HIS A 532 -36.83 13.32 -5.77
CA HIS A 532 -38.20 13.61 -5.36
C HIS A 532 -38.24 14.51 -4.12
N GLN A 533 -37.44 14.22 -3.10
CA GLN A 533 -37.38 15.04 -1.89
C GLN A 533 -36.91 16.48 -2.16
N LEU A 534 -35.95 16.67 -3.04
CA LEU A 534 -35.46 17.99 -3.41
C LEU A 534 -36.45 18.73 -4.32
N SER A 535 -37.09 18.01 -5.25
CA SER A 535 -38.16 18.55 -6.10
C SER A 535 -39.39 19.00 -5.32
N ASP A 536 -39.78 18.25 -4.26
CA ASP A 536 -40.85 18.65 -3.33
C ASP A 536 -40.52 19.98 -2.60
N ASN A 537 -39.25 20.33 -2.50
CA ASN A 537 -38.77 21.63 -1.98
C ASN A 537 -38.52 22.69 -3.07
N GLY A 538 -38.95 22.40 -4.31
CA GLY A 538 -38.94 23.33 -5.43
C GLY A 538 -37.64 23.41 -6.22
N ILE A 539 -36.65 22.53 -5.97
CA ILE A 539 -35.41 22.43 -6.76
C ILE A 539 -35.73 21.71 -8.07
N SER A 540 -35.30 22.27 -9.21
CA SER A 540 -35.42 21.63 -10.52
C SER A 540 -34.18 20.80 -10.86
N PHE A 541 -34.32 19.91 -11.86
CA PHE A 541 -33.26 19.03 -12.30
C PHE A 541 -33.05 19.08 -13.80
N SER A 542 -31.77 19.06 -14.22
CA SER A 542 -31.35 18.97 -15.61
C SER A 542 -30.63 17.64 -15.86
N LEU A 543 -30.94 17.02 -16.99
CA LEU A 543 -30.17 15.87 -17.51
C LEU A 543 -29.05 16.42 -18.40
N ASP A 544 -27.81 16.19 -17.96
CA ASP A 544 -26.61 16.68 -18.60
C ASP A 544 -25.96 15.66 -19.54
N ASP A 545 -25.09 16.13 -20.49
CA ASP A 545 -24.35 15.34 -21.47
C ASP A 545 -25.22 14.44 -22.35
N TYR A 546 -26.47 14.84 -22.64
CA TYR A 546 -27.39 13.98 -23.39
C TYR A 546 -26.88 13.67 -24.81
N GLY A 547 -26.71 12.35 -25.08
CA GLY A 547 -26.32 11.80 -26.35
C GLY A 547 -24.86 11.42 -26.50
N THR A 548 -24.05 11.52 -25.46
CA THR A 548 -22.66 11.06 -25.46
C THR A 548 -22.51 9.59 -25.10
N GLY A 549 -23.57 8.94 -24.55
CA GLY A 549 -23.54 7.59 -24.04
C GLY A 549 -24.66 6.67 -24.55
N TYR A 550 -24.96 5.64 -23.77
CA TYR A 550 -26.08 4.72 -24.01
C TYR A 550 -27.36 5.35 -23.44
N SER A 551 -27.99 6.25 -24.22
CA SER A 551 -29.19 6.96 -23.80
C SER A 551 -30.32 5.96 -23.46
N ASN A 552 -30.57 5.75 -22.17
CA ASN A 552 -31.71 4.97 -21.73
C ASN A 552 -32.91 5.91 -21.51
N MET A 553 -33.80 5.99 -22.48
CA MET A 553 -35.00 6.83 -22.44
C MET A 553 -35.88 6.63 -21.18
N SER A 554 -35.74 5.48 -20.49
CA SER A 554 -36.53 5.21 -19.30
C SER A 554 -36.26 6.22 -18.18
N TYR A 555 -35.04 6.69 -18.04
CA TYR A 555 -34.68 7.67 -16.99
C TYR A 555 -35.33 9.04 -17.21
N MET A 556 -35.45 9.47 -18.47
CA MET A 556 -36.15 10.74 -18.80
C MET A 556 -37.63 10.71 -18.45
N VAL A 557 -38.23 9.50 -18.43
CA VAL A 557 -39.66 9.31 -18.12
C VAL A 557 -39.87 9.07 -16.62
N ASP A 558 -38.91 8.38 -15.97
CA ASP A 558 -39.07 7.90 -14.59
C ASP A 558 -38.57 8.89 -13.53
N LEU A 559 -37.69 9.81 -13.90
CA LEU A 559 -37.08 10.79 -13.00
C LEU A 559 -37.62 12.21 -13.27
N PRO A 560 -37.72 13.07 -12.24
CA PRO A 560 -38.31 14.41 -12.36
C PRO A 560 -37.34 15.42 -12.99
N PHE A 561 -36.99 15.20 -14.25
CA PHE A 561 -36.22 16.16 -15.03
C PHE A 561 -37.12 17.23 -15.67
N ASP A 562 -36.76 18.48 -15.51
CA ASP A 562 -37.45 19.63 -16.13
C ASP A 562 -36.76 20.10 -17.41
N LEU A 563 -35.45 19.77 -17.54
CA LEU A 563 -34.59 20.31 -18.58
C LEU A 563 -33.60 19.22 -19.08
N VAL A 564 -33.26 19.27 -20.37
CA VAL A 564 -32.26 18.39 -21.01
C VAL A 564 -31.20 19.28 -21.69
N LYS A 565 -29.92 19.04 -21.42
CA LYS A 565 -28.79 19.70 -22.03
C LYS A 565 -28.27 18.83 -23.19
N LEU A 566 -28.35 19.34 -24.40
CA LEU A 566 -27.80 18.67 -25.59
C LEU A 566 -26.31 18.97 -25.64
N ASP A 567 -25.50 17.92 -25.52
CA ASP A 567 -24.05 18.04 -25.54
C ASP A 567 -23.54 18.67 -26.85
N LYS A 568 -22.47 19.45 -26.73
CA LYS A 568 -21.80 20.13 -27.85
C LYS A 568 -21.46 19.21 -29.02
N SER A 569 -21.14 17.94 -28.78
CA SER A 569 -20.81 16.99 -29.84
C SER A 569 -21.96 16.74 -30.79
N ILE A 570 -23.21 16.64 -30.27
CA ILE A 570 -24.41 16.52 -31.09
C ILE A 570 -24.66 17.84 -31.87
N VAL A 571 -24.55 18.95 -31.18
CA VAL A 571 -24.72 20.27 -31.81
C VAL A 571 -23.74 20.43 -32.95
N TRP A 572 -22.46 20.26 -32.73
CA TRP A 572 -21.43 20.43 -33.76
C TRP A 572 -21.57 19.43 -34.93
N ALA A 573 -21.79 18.14 -34.60
CA ALA A 573 -22.01 17.12 -35.63
C ALA A 573 -23.18 17.45 -36.57
N SER A 574 -24.23 18.13 -36.08
CA SER A 574 -25.40 18.53 -36.87
C SER A 574 -25.10 19.56 -37.95
N PHE A 575 -24.06 20.38 -37.77
CA PHE A 575 -23.57 21.30 -38.77
C PHE A 575 -22.61 20.69 -39.80
N GLU A 576 -22.07 19.49 -39.47
CA GLU A 576 -21.14 18.79 -40.36
C GLU A 576 -21.83 17.71 -41.21
N LYS A 577 -22.90 17.06 -40.69
CA LYS A 577 -23.48 15.86 -41.28
C LYS A 577 -25.02 15.93 -41.27
N GLU A 578 -25.63 15.78 -42.45
CA GLU A 578 -27.10 15.79 -42.62
C GLU A 578 -27.82 14.74 -41.72
N LYS A 579 -27.26 13.55 -41.59
CA LYS A 579 -27.83 12.53 -40.69
C LYS A 579 -27.82 12.93 -39.20
N ALA A 580 -26.77 13.64 -38.79
CA ALA A 580 -26.69 14.14 -37.40
C ALA A 580 -27.71 15.28 -37.18
N LEU A 581 -27.92 16.15 -38.17
CA LEU A 581 -28.99 17.15 -38.12
C LEU A 581 -30.38 16.53 -37.99
N ILE A 582 -30.69 15.49 -38.78
CA ILE A 582 -31.96 14.77 -38.69
C ILE A 582 -32.12 14.14 -37.29
N ALA A 583 -31.06 13.54 -36.74
CA ALA A 583 -31.08 12.97 -35.40
C ALA A 583 -31.35 14.05 -34.34
N MET A 584 -30.63 15.19 -34.39
CA MET A 584 -30.81 16.32 -33.46
C MET A 584 -32.23 16.88 -33.53
N VAL A 585 -32.78 17.11 -34.70
CA VAL A 585 -34.15 17.62 -34.91
C VAL A 585 -35.17 16.65 -34.30
N SER A 586 -34.97 15.32 -34.50
CA SER A 586 -35.86 14.30 -33.95
C SER A 586 -35.78 14.26 -32.41
N THR A 587 -34.57 14.43 -31.86
CA THR A 587 -34.33 14.51 -30.43
C THR A 587 -35.01 15.72 -29.80
N ILE A 588 -34.84 16.92 -30.38
CA ILE A 588 -35.53 18.13 -29.93
C ILE A 588 -37.04 17.96 -29.94
N ALA A 589 -37.58 17.42 -31.04
CA ALA A 589 -39.03 17.17 -31.15
C ALA A 589 -39.54 16.15 -30.09
N MET A 590 -38.77 15.14 -29.76
CA MET A 590 -39.09 14.16 -28.71
C MET A 590 -39.08 14.83 -27.33
N ILE A 591 -38.04 15.56 -26.95
CA ILE A 591 -37.92 16.23 -25.64
C ILE A 591 -39.07 17.22 -25.46
N LYS A 592 -39.41 17.98 -26.49
CA LYS A 592 -40.54 18.89 -26.46
C LYS A 592 -41.90 18.20 -26.24
N LYS A 593 -42.08 17.01 -26.82
CA LYS A 593 -43.32 16.20 -26.58
C LYS A 593 -43.39 15.65 -25.17
N LEU A 594 -42.26 15.51 -24.48
CA LEU A 594 -42.20 15.16 -23.06
C LEU A 594 -42.39 16.37 -22.14
N GLU A 595 -42.70 17.54 -22.71
CA GLU A 595 -42.93 18.82 -21.99
C GLU A 595 -41.68 19.32 -21.22
N MET A 596 -40.46 18.91 -21.62
CA MET A 596 -39.23 19.35 -21.03
C MET A 596 -38.64 20.54 -21.80
N HIS A 597 -37.82 21.33 -21.10
CA HIS A 597 -37.04 22.40 -21.69
C HIS A 597 -35.71 21.87 -22.25
N ILE A 598 -35.11 22.63 -23.20
CA ILE A 598 -33.88 22.25 -23.87
C ILE A 598 -32.86 23.35 -23.74
N VAL A 599 -31.65 23.03 -23.25
CA VAL A 599 -30.44 23.84 -23.42
C VAL A 599 -29.61 23.20 -24.54
N ALA A 600 -29.17 23.96 -25.51
CA ALA A 600 -28.17 23.51 -26.48
C ALA A 600 -26.82 24.09 -26.10
N GLU A 601 -25.83 23.21 -25.92
CA GLU A 601 -24.49 23.57 -25.52
C GLU A 601 -23.52 23.76 -26.68
N GLY A 602 -22.38 24.43 -26.43
CA GLY A 602 -21.31 24.58 -27.38
C GLY A 602 -21.65 25.54 -28.54
N VAL A 603 -22.52 26.50 -28.30
CA VAL A 603 -22.86 27.54 -29.30
C VAL A 603 -21.71 28.51 -29.44
N GLU A 604 -21.09 28.59 -30.64
CA GLU A 604 -19.92 29.41 -30.92
C GLU A 604 -20.18 30.47 -32.00
N THR A 605 -21.23 30.31 -32.82
CA THR A 605 -21.54 31.18 -33.93
C THR A 605 -22.97 31.67 -33.94
N GLU A 606 -23.24 32.80 -34.58
CA GLU A 606 -24.58 33.34 -34.77
C GLU A 606 -25.47 32.41 -35.62
N GLU A 607 -24.87 31.68 -36.58
CA GLU A 607 -25.57 30.70 -37.40
C GLU A 607 -26.11 29.55 -36.53
N GLN A 608 -25.29 29.04 -35.60
CA GLN A 608 -25.71 28.04 -34.65
C GLN A 608 -26.84 28.55 -33.75
N MET A 609 -26.70 29.76 -33.20
CA MET A 609 -27.72 30.38 -32.37
C MET A 609 -29.07 30.47 -33.11
N ASN A 610 -29.06 30.95 -34.35
CA ASN A 610 -30.27 31.11 -35.14
C ASN A 610 -30.96 29.77 -35.44
N LEU A 611 -30.19 28.77 -35.93
CA LEU A 611 -30.72 27.44 -36.24
C LEU A 611 -31.32 26.76 -35.01
N LEU A 612 -30.61 26.75 -33.89
CA LEU A 612 -31.07 26.11 -32.66
C LEU A 612 -32.34 26.81 -32.10
N SER A 613 -32.42 28.12 -32.24
CA SER A 613 -33.63 28.89 -31.87
C SER A 613 -34.81 28.52 -32.76
N GLU A 614 -34.60 28.41 -34.09
CA GLU A 614 -35.62 27.99 -35.04
C GLU A 614 -36.09 26.55 -34.81
N LEU A 615 -35.19 25.65 -34.40
CA LEU A 615 -35.53 24.26 -34.06
C LEU A 615 -36.28 24.13 -32.72
N GLY A 616 -36.39 25.23 -31.94
CA GLY A 616 -37.19 25.29 -30.72
C GLY A 616 -36.41 24.98 -29.43
N CYS A 617 -35.09 25.12 -29.42
CA CYS A 617 -34.33 25.10 -28.16
C CYS A 617 -34.75 26.33 -27.32
N ASP A 618 -35.01 26.11 -26.01
CA ASP A 618 -35.45 27.18 -25.10
C ASP A 618 -34.29 28.03 -24.63
N TYR A 619 -33.14 27.40 -24.44
CA TYR A 619 -31.95 28.04 -23.93
C TYR A 619 -30.72 27.63 -24.74
N LEU A 620 -29.70 28.49 -24.75
CA LEU A 620 -28.46 28.33 -25.46
C LEU A 620 -27.28 28.65 -24.53
N GLN A 621 -26.23 27.86 -24.60
CA GLN A 621 -25.01 28.07 -23.84
C GLN A 621 -23.79 27.87 -24.73
N GLY A 622 -22.79 28.74 -24.64
CA GLY A 622 -21.57 28.59 -25.41
C GLY A 622 -20.73 29.86 -25.46
N TYR A 623 -19.58 29.72 -26.12
CA TYR A 623 -18.58 30.81 -26.21
C TYR A 623 -19.05 31.99 -27.07
N TYR A 624 -20.10 31.83 -27.84
CA TYR A 624 -20.76 32.91 -28.52
C TYR A 624 -21.28 33.98 -27.56
N PHE A 625 -21.81 33.57 -26.40
CA PHE A 625 -22.33 34.47 -25.37
C PHE A 625 -21.21 34.85 -24.37
N SER A 626 -20.55 33.87 -23.76
CA SER A 626 -19.38 34.06 -22.90
C SER A 626 -18.72 32.71 -22.56
N LYS A 627 -17.41 32.77 -22.31
CA LYS A 627 -16.74 31.68 -21.57
C LYS A 627 -17.15 31.74 -20.10
N PRO A 628 -16.92 30.65 -19.33
CA PRO A 628 -17.04 30.72 -17.88
C PRO A 628 -16.18 31.85 -17.30
N VAL A 629 -16.78 32.73 -16.50
CA VAL A 629 -16.13 33.91 -15.93
C VAL A 629 -16.30 33.96 -14.40
N PRO A 630 -15.40 34.63 -13.66
CA PRO A 630 -15.58 34.85 -12.23
C PRO A 630 -16.87 35.63 -11.91
N ALA A 631 -17.40 35.45 -10.68
CA ALA A 631 -18.65 36.07 -10.22
C ALA A 631 -18.76 37.59 -10.55
N ASN A 632 -17.70 38.36 -10.31
CA ASN A 632 -17.69 39.79 -10.56
C ASN A 632 -17.78 40.16 -12.06
N GLU A 633 -17.25 39.31 -12.94
CA GLU A 633 -17.35 39.50 -14.39
C GLU A 633 -18.71 39.07 -14.89
N PHE A 634 -19.28 37.99 -14.34
CA PHE A 634 -20.65 37.57 -14.67
C PHE A 634 -21.67 38.65 -14.36
N LEU A 635 -21.54 39.34 -13.21
CA LEU A 635 -22.44 40.46 -12.87
C LEU A 635 -22.38 41.61 -13.88
N LYS A 636 -21.24 41.83 -14.53
CA LYS A 636 -21.12 42.87 -15.59
C LYS A 636 -21.83 42.47 -16.88
N LEU A 637 -22.01 41.17 -17.14
CA LEU A 637 -22.76 40.71 -18.31
C LEU A 637 -24.28 40.89 -18.15
N LEU A 638 -24.77 41.12 -16.92
CA LEU A 638 -26.18 41.35 -16.59
C LEU A 638 -26.55 42.82 -16.55
N SER A 639 -25.58 43.72 -16.62
CA SER A 639 -25.78 45.21 -16.63
C SER A 639 -25.85 45.73 -18.11
#